data_ea7e382653aabfcc0e77b56c6c738d67
#
_entry.id   ea7e382653aabfcc0e77b56c6c738d67
#
_cell.length_a   1.000
_cell.length_b   1.000
_cell.length_c   1.000
_cell.angle_alpha   90.00
_cell.angle_beta   90.00
_cell.angle_gamma   90.00
#
_symmetry.space_group_name_H-M   'P 1'
#
loop_
_entity.id
_entity.type
_entity.pdbx_description
1 polymer ?
#
loop_
_entity_poly.entity_id
_entity_poly.type
_entity_poly.pdbx_seq_one_letter_code
_entity_poly.pdbx_strand_id
1 'polypeptide(L)'
;MIKLMKYLKRSAGYIVLIIALLFLQAYCDLSLPNYTSNIINVGIQQNGIEDSVPEKIRKTSMDSLKLFMEEDDAKTVEGFYEEEGADLVLKDKISKEDREELNDIFGKPMVIVSTLTSDSEESKAALAKMGIPEGTDPLAALSQMPAEALAAVKEQVGEKIDKMQESIITQAGVSYVRAEYEAMGEDVDAIQMDYMKSTGIRMVLMAFVTMMAAVCVVFLSSRVAASMGHDLRGLVYNKVIGFSSREYHKFSTASLITRCTNDIQQIQQVMAMMFRIVLYAPILGIGGVIRVLQRDSSMTWILGVAIVLIMAFMGLLFKIAMPKFSALQTMVDKLNLVTREILTGIPVIRAFSREKHEEERFEDANITLTKTNLFVNRCMTFMMPVMMLIMNAVSVLTIYSGSYAVDSGSMQVGDVMAFIQYAMQIIMSFLMITAMSIMLPRANVSARRINEVLETEVSVHDPENPVQPSENVKGTVEFDHVSFAYPEAGENVITDISFKAEKGETVAIIGSTGSGKSTLINLIPRFYDATEGSVKVDGVDVREMTQKNVRDRIGYVPQKGVLFSGTIDSNIRYGKTEIPEDAVKKAAEVAQATEFIDTKPERYKTPIAQGGSNVSGGQKQRLSIARAIAKDPEIFIFDDSFSALDFKTDSTLRKALKEYTKEATTIIVAQRISTILNADKILVLDDGHMAGIGSHKELMKSCEVYRQIAMSQLSEEELA
;
A
#
# COMPACT_ATOMS: atom_id res chain seq x y z
N MET A 1 -8.24 -2.23 -6.88
CA MET A 1 -7.43 -1.11 -6.35
C MET A 1 -7.96 0.25 -6.79
N ILE A 2 -8.32 0.46 -8.05
CA ILE A 2 -8.87 1.74 -8.57
C ILE A 2 -10.07 2.24 -7.76
N LYS A 3 -11.01 1.37 -7.37
CA LYS A 3 -12.16 1.75 -6.53
C LYS A 3 -11.77 2.34 -5.18
N LEU A 4 -10.62 1.95 -4.61
CA LEU A 4 -10.13 2.48 -3.34
C LEU A 4 -9.42 3.83 -3.49
N MET A 5 -9.04 4.22 -4.72
CA MET A 5 -8.43 5.53 -4.96
C MET A 5 -9.39 6.70 -4.68
N LYS A 6 -10.71 6.44 -4.68
CA LYS A 6 -11.70 7.46 -4.28
C LYS A 6 -11.46 8.01 -2.86
N TYR A 7 -10.88 7.19 -1.97
CA TYR A 7 -10.57 7.59 -0.59
C TYR A 7 -9.32 8.48 -0.48
N LEU A 8 -8.54 8.61 -1.58
CA LEU A 8 -7.40 9.52 -1.64
C LEU A 8 -7.79 10.99 -1.91
N LYS A 9 -9.06 11.26 -2.27
CA LYS A 9 -9.52 12.63 -2.56
C LYS A 9 -9.19 13.62 -1.43
N ARG A 10 -9.29 13.17 -0.17
CA ARG A 10 -8.96 13.99 1.01
C ARG A 10 -7.48 14.37 1.06
N SER A 11 -6.61 13.59 0.45
CA SER A 11 -5.15 13.79 0.43
C SER A 11 -4.65 14.34 -0.91
N ALA A 12 -5.53 14.83 -1.79
CA ALA A 12 -5.17 15.28 -3.15
C ALA A 12 -4.07 16.36 -3.16
N GLY A 13 -4.11 17.31 -2.23
CA GLY A 13 -3.07 18.35 -2.11
C GLY A 13 -1.69 17.78 -1.80
N TYR A 14 -1.61 16.78 -0.92
CA TYR A 14 -0.34 16.09 -0.63
C TYR A 14 0.16 15.29 -1.84
N ILE A 15 -0.74 14.69 -2.63
CA ILE A 15 -0.37 13.92 -3.83
C ILE A 15 0.22 14.86 -4.89
N VAL A 16 -0.38 16.02 -5.13
CA VAL A 16 0.15 17.03 -6.06
C VAL A 16 1.54 17.50 -5.61
N LEU A 17 1.72 17.75 -4.31
CA LEU A 17 3.02 18.13 -3.75
C LEU A 17 4.06 17.02 -3.90
N ILE A 18 3.68 15.76 -3.69
CA ILE A 18 4.57 14.60 -3.92
C ILE A 18 5.03 14.57 -5.38
N ILE A 19 4.10 14.74 -6.33
CA ILE A 19 4.43 14.74 -7.76
C ILE A 19 5.40 15.89 -8.09
N ALA A 20 5.14 17.10 -7.60
CA ALA A 20 6.04 18.24 -7.81
C ALA A 20 7.45 17.99 -7.24
N LEU A 21 7.54 17.41 -6.05
CA LEU A 21 8.82 17.05 -5.42
C LEU A 21 9.54 15.93 -6.19
N LEU A 22 8.81 14.96 -6.76
CA LEU A 22 9.41 13.93 -7.61
C LEU A 22 9.97 14.49 -8.90
N PHE A 23 9.32 15.46 -9.53
CA PHE A 23 9.87 16.16 -10.68
C PHE A 23 11.13 16.95 -10.30
N LEU A 24 11.11 17.67 -9.17
CA LEU A 24 12.28 18.37 -8.65
C LEU A 24 13.42 17.41 -8.37
N GLN A 25 13.15 16.29 -7.70
CA GLN A 25 14.14 15.25 -7.41
C GLN A 25 14.76 14.70 -8.70
N ALA A 26 13.91 14.32 -9.68
CA ALA A 26 14.38 13.78 -10.96
C ALA A 26 15.20 14.80 -11.75
N TYR A 27 14.80 16.07 -11.75
CA TYR A 27 15.57 17.16 -12.38
C TYR A 27 16.96 17.28 -11.78
N CYS A 28 17.06 17.28 -10.44
CA CYS A 28 18.34 17.36 -9.76
C CYS A 28 19.19 16.11 -10.02
N ASP A 29 18.61 14.90 -9.94
CA ASP A 29 19.32 13.65 -10.19
C ASP A 29 19.83 13.55 -11.65
N LEU A 30 19.05 14.02 -12.63
CA LEU A 30 19.44 14.08 -14.04
C LEU A 30 20.42 15.21 -14.34
N SER A 31 20.61 16.16 -13.44
CA SER A 31 21.61 17.24 -13.60
C SER A 31 23.00 16.83 -13.09
N LEU A 32 23.09 15.89 -12.15
CA LEU A 32 24.39 15.45 -11.59
C LEU A 32 25.39 14.91 -12.62
N PRO A 33 24.98 14.07 -13.60
CA PRO A 33 25.91 13.64 -14.66
C PRO A 33 26.49 14.78 -15.48
N ASN A 34 25.71 15.87 -15.69
CA ASN A 34 26.21 17.05 -16.37
C ASN A 34 27.34 17.75 -15.59
N TYR A 35 27.14 17.93 -14.28
CA TYR A 35 28.19 18.50 -13.43
C TYR A 35 29.44 17.63 -13.39
N THR A 36 29.29 16.30 -13.40
CA THR A 36 30.42 15.37 -13.51
C THR A 36 31.16 15.55 -14.84
N SER A 37 30.42 15.63 -15.96
CA SER A 37 30.99 15.92 -17.28
C SER A 37 31.76 17.25 -17.27
N ASN A 38 31.16 18.31 -16.74
CA ASN A 38 31.77 19.63 -16.69
C ASN A 38 33.06 19.66 -15.84
N ILE A 39 33.06 18.95 -14.69
CA ILE A 39 34.31 18.84 -13.89
C ILE A 39 35.41 18.15 -14.70
N ILE A 40 35.08 17.11 -15.47
CA ILE A 40 36.10 16.40 -16.27
C ILE A 40 36.53 17.22 -17.50
N ASN A 41 35.58 17.71 -18.29
CA ASN A 41 35.85 18.41 -19.52
C ASN A 41 36.47 19.79 -19.24
N VAL A 42 35.76 20.65 -18.56
CA VAL A 42 36.19 22.03 -18.27
C VAL A 42 37.18 22.06 -17.13
N GLY A 43 36.89 21.41 -16.01
CA GLY A 43 37.71 21.48 -14.81
C GLY A 43 39.09 20.82 -14.97
N ILE A 44 39.15 19.60 -15.56
CA ILE A 44 40.39 18.84 -15.64
C ILE A 44 41.07 19.01 -17.00
N GLN A 45 40.33 18.83 -18.11
CA GLN A 45 40.96 18.87 -19.43
C GLN A 45 41.24 20.29 -19.91
N GLN A 46 40.38 21.26 -19.59
CA GLN A 46 40.46 22.65 -20.05
C GLN A 46 40.94 23.61 -18.96
N ASN A 47 41.48 23.10 -17.84
CA ASN A 47 42.02 23.91 -16.74
C ASN A 47 41.08 25.02 -16.20
N GLY A 48 39.76 24.73 -16.21
CA GLY A 48 38.74 25.66 -15.72
C GLY A 48 38.27 26.72 -16.71
N ILE A 49 38.78 26.70 -17.97
CA ILE A 49 38.39 27.62 -19.02
C ILE A 49 37.21 27.01 -19.77
N GLU A 50 36.03 27.69 -19.75
CA GLU A 50 34.77 27.12 -20.24
C GLU A 50 34.67 27.09 -21.79
N ASP A 51 35.19 28.13 -22.47
CA ASP A 51 35.04 28.35 -23.90
C ASP A 51 36.27 29.10 -24.47
N SER A 52 36.23 29.38 -25.80
CA SER A 52 37.27 30.11 -26.50
C SER A 52 37.20 31.63 -26.31
N VAL A 53 36.37 32.15 -25.42
CA VAL A 53 36.21 33.58 -25.16
C VAL A 53 37.12 33.98 -23.97
N PRO A 54 38.25 34.65 -24.19
CA PRO A 54 39.11 35.06 -23.07
C PRO A 54 38.47 36.18 -22.27
N GLU A 55 38.45 36.05 -20.94
CA GLU A 55 38.02 37.14 -20.05
C GLU A 55 39.00 38.34 -20.14
N LYS A 56 40.29 38.06 -20.47
CA LYS A 56 41.32 39.02 -20.63
C LYS A 56 42.33 38.55 -21.71
N ILE A 57 42.76 39.45 -22.59
CA ILE A 57 43.68 39.14 -23.69
C ILE A 57 44.57 40.34 -23.98
N ARG A 58 45.87 40.08 -24.33
CA ARG A 58 46.76 41.14 -24.74
C ARG A 58 46.30 41.75 -26.07
N LYS A 59 46.49 43.08 -26.23
CA LYS A 59 46.16 43.76 -27.51
C LYS A 59 46.87 43.15 -28.70
N THR A 60 48.16 42.78 -28.53
CA THR A 60 48.96 42.12 -29.61
C THR A 60 48.38 40.78 -30.05
N SER A 61 47.88 40.00 -29.08
CA SER A 61 47.26 38.70 -29.37
C SER A 61 45.87 38.86 -30.01
N MET A 62 45.09 39.85 -29.56
CA MET A 62 43.81 40.20 -30.20
C MET A 62 44.01 40.67 -31.64
N ASP A 63 45.01 41.54 -31.89
CA ASP A 63 45.31 41.98 -33.27
C ASP A 63 45.71 40.82 -34.16
N SER A 64 46.45 39.84 -33.63
CA SER A 64 46.82 38.62 -34.37
C SER A 64 45.61 37.76 -34.73
N LEU A 65 44.62 37.66 -33.82
CA LEU A 65 43.37 36.94 -34.08
C LEU A 65 42.49 37.65 -35.10
N LYS A 66 42.43 38.99 -35.03
CA LYS A 66 41.68 39.81 -36.03
C LYS A 66 42.17 39.65 -37.44
N LEU A 67 43.45 39.31 -37.64
CA LEU A 67 43.98 39.01 -38.96
C LEU A 67 43.24 37.89 -39.65
N PHE A 68 42.66 36.97 -38.88
CA PHE A 68 41.93 35.79 -39.40
C PHE A 68 40.43 35.84 -39.23
N MET A 69 39.87 36.91 -38.66
CA MET A 69 38.42 37.18 -38.54
C MET A 69 37.87 37.85 -39.83
N GLU A 70 36.56 37.79 -40.00
CA GLU A 70 35.87 38.64 -40.96
C GLU A 70 35.74 40.06 -40.43
N GLU A 71 35.58 41.08 -41.32
CA GLU A 71 35.50 42.49 -40.86
C GLU A 71 34.31 42.77 -39.91
N ASP A 72 33.20 42.06 -40.11
CA ASP A 72 32.02 42.26 -39.25
C ASP A 72 32.21 41.55 -37.91
N ASP A 73 32.87 40.36 -37.89
CA ASP A 73 33.20 39.61 -36.68
C ASP A 73 34.19 40.42 -35.84
N ALA A 74 35.22 41.01 -36.44
CA ALA A 74 36.20 41.86 -35.73
C ALA A 74 35.53 43.06 -35.08
N LYS A 75 34.56 43.71 -35.72
CA LYS A 75 33.78 44.81 -35.13
C LYS A 75 32.89 44.34 -33.95
N THR A 76 32.29 43.18 -34.09
CA THR A 76 31.50 42.56 -33.03
C THR A 76 32.36 42.29 -31.80
N VAL A 77 33.52 41.66 -31.97
CA VAL A 77 34.47 41.42 -30.88
C VAL A 77 34.88 42.70 -30.20
N GLU A 78 35.25 43.77 -30.97
CA GLU A 78 35.63 45.06 -30.39
C GLU A 78 34.51 45.69 -29.54
N GLY A 79 33.26 45.42 -29.90
CA GLY A 79 32.09 45.91 -29.15
C GLY A 79 31.98 45.33 -27.73
N PHE A 80 32.53 44.14 -27.49
CA PHE A 80 32.45 43.41 -26.22
C PHE A 80 33.65 43.55 -25.31
N TYR A 81 34.79 44.13 -25.78
CA TYR A 81 35.98 44.33 -24.97
C TYR A 81 36.22 45.79 -24.65
N GLU A 82 36.81 46.06 -23.51
CA GLU A 82 37.25 47.40 -23.06
C GLU A 82 38.75 47.38 -22.84
N GLU A 83 39.42 48.56 -23.12
CA GLU A 83 40.87 48.67 -22.97
C GLU A 83 41.25 48.92 -21.47
N GLU A 84 42.05 48.05 -20.91
CA GLU A 84 42.64 48.21 -19.58
C GLU A 84 44.18 48.13 -19.68
N GLY A 85 44.78 49.28 -19.88
CA GLY A 85 46.27 49.40 -20.03
C GLY A 85 46.80 48.71 -21.30
N ALA A 86 47.55 47.62 -21.19
CA ALA A 86 48.12 46.85 -22.29
C ALA A 86 47.19 45.72 -22.78
N ASP A 87 46.15 45.46 -22.03
CA ASP A 87 45.24 44.32 -22.21
C ASP A 87 43.84 44.81 -22.62
N LEU A 88 43.04 43.87 -23.12
CA LEU A 88 41.62 44.00 -23.40
C LEU A 88 40.86 43.10 -22.43
N VAL A 89 39.87 43.63 -21.73
CA VAL A 89 39.05 42.89 -20.77
C VAL A 89 37.63 42.81 -21.26
N LEU A 90 37.03 41.64 -21.12
CA LEU A 90 35.66 41.35 -21.54
C LEU A 90 34.68 42.13 -20.62
N LYS A 91 33.64 42.75 -21.20
CA LYS A 91 32.66 43.54 -20.44
C LYS A 91 31.88 42.71 -19.47
N ASP A 92 31.66 43.18 -18.27
CA ASP A 92 30.75 42.60 -17.29
C ASP A 92 29.31 42.56 -17.84
N LYS A 93 28.64 41.43 -17.83
CA LYS A 93 27.24 41.21 -18.30
C LYS A 93 27.07 40.99 -19.79
N ILE A 94 27.72 40.00 -20.32
CA ILE A 94 27.42 39.46 -21.66
C ILE A 94 26.28 38.43 -21.51
N SER A 95 25.32 38.46 -22.47
CA SER A 95 24.27 37.44 -22.52
C SER A 95 24.87 36.08 -22.89
N LYS A 96 24.16 34.99 -22.57
CA LYS A 96 24.64 33.65 -22.95
C LYS A 96 24.69 33.49 -24.48
N GLU A 97 23.77 34.12 -25.19
CA GLU A 97 23.70 34.12 -26.65
C GLU A 97 24.89 34.85 -27.27
N ASP A 98 25.24 36.04 -26.75
CA ASP A 98 26.42 36.81 -27.20
C ASP A 98 27.74 36.06 -26.95
N ARG A 99 27.82 35.34 -25.80
CA ARG A 99 29.01 34.54 -25.48
C ARG A 99 29.17 33.30 -26.38
N GLU A 100 28.05 32.66 -26.76
CA GLU A 100 28.03 31.59 -27.76
C GLU A 100 28.47 32.12 -29.14
N GLU A 101 27.99 33.30 -29.58
CA GLU A 101 28.42 33.97 -30.81
C GLU A 101 29.92 34.30 -30.78
N LEU A 102 30.43 34.88 -29.70
CA LEU A 102 31.83 35.15 -29.54
C LEU A 102 32.68 33.88 -29.56
N ASN A 103 32.23 32.79 -28.93
CA ASN A 103 32.94 31.53 -28.95
C ASN A 103 33.11 30.97 -30.39
N ASP A 104 32.10 31.10 -31.22
CA ASP A 104 32.13 30.70 -32.62
C ASP A 104 33.08 31.61 -33.43
N ILE A 105 33.08 32.92 -33.17
CA ILE A 105 33.99 33.88 -33.83
C ILE A 105 35.43 33.62 -33.44
N PHE A 106 35.72 33.39 -32.17
CA PHE A 106 37.11 33.17 -31.68
C PHE A 106 37.67 31.82 -32.04
N GLY A 107 36.84 30.77 -32.11
CA GLY A 107 37.30 29.40 -32.24
C GLY A 107 38.24 29.18 -33.44
N LYS A 108 37.80 29.53 -34.65
CA LYS A 108 38.59 29.34 -35.86
C LYS A 108 39.90 30.17 -35.91
N PRO A 109 39.88 31.48 -35.63
CA PRO A 109 41.12 32.29 -35.56
C PRO A 109 42.14 31.76 -34.56
N MET A 110 41.70 31.31 -33.40
CA MET A 110 42.60 30.75 -32.39
C MET A 110 43.25 29.46 -32.83
N VAL A 111 42.53 28.59 -33.49
CA VAL A 111 43.11 27.35 -34.08
C VAL A 111 44.18 27.71 -35.15
N ILE A 112 43.89 28.69 -35.99
CA ILE A 112 44.82 29.12 -37.02
C ILE A 112 46.12 29.66 -36.35
N VAL A 113 45.99 30.61 -35.45
CA VAL A 113 47.13 31.26 -34.78
C VAL A 113 47.89 30.22 -33.97
N SER A 114 47.27 29.37 -33.21
CA SER A 114 47.89 28.28 -32.44
C SER A 114 48.66 27.31 -33.35
N THR A 115 48.08 26.93 -34.49
CA THR A 115 48.74 26.02 -35.44
C THR A 115 50.00 26.70 -36.06
N LEU A 116 49.92 27.96 -36.41
CA LEU A 116 51.03 28.71 -37.02
C LEU A 116 52.16 29.03 -36.04
N THR A 117 51.83 29.17 -34.77
CA THR A 117 52.83 29.50 -33.70
C THR A 117 53.38 28.24 -33.03
N SER A 118 52.86 27.07 -33.31
CA SER A 118 53.34 25.80 -32.74
C SER A 118 54.71 25.41 -33.35
N ASP A 119 55.58 24.81 -32.52
CA ASP A 119 56.90 24.33 -32.97
C ASP A 119 56.85 22.91 -33.63
N SER A 120 55.68 22.55 -34.20
CA SER A 120 55.45 21.26 -34.82
C SER A 120 56.03 21.18 -36.24
N GLU A 121 56.43 19.99 -36.69
CA GLU A 121 56.91 19.75 -38.07
C GLU A 121 55.83 20.13 -39.09
N GLU A 122 54.55 20.00 -38.75
CA GLU A 122 53.44 20.38 -39.60
C GLU A 122 53.32 21.90 -39.76
N SER A 123 53.54 22.62 -38.68
CA SER A 123 53.58 24.08 -38.68
C SER A 123 54.76 24.60 -39.54
N LYS A 124 55.94 24.06 -39.32
CA LYS A 124 57.13 24.39 -40.13
C LYS A 124 56.90 24.12 -41.59
N ALA A 125 56.30 22.98 -41.95
CA ALA A 125 55.98 22.64 -43.38
C ALA A 125 54.89 23.58 -43.95
N ALA A 126 53.91 24.02 -43.14
CA ALA A 126 52.91 24.98 -43.57
C ALA A 126 53.53 26.39 -43.79
N LEU A 127 54.35 26.83 -42.87
CA LEU A 127 55.06 28.12 -43.00
C LEU A 127 56.04 28.13 -44.22
N ALA A 128 56.77 27.06 -44.45
CA ALA A 128 57.65 26.93 -45.59
C ALA A 128 56.85 27.00 -46.92
N LYS A 129 55.65 26.41 -46.98
CA LYS A 129 54.76 26.53 -48.15
C LYS A 129 54.25 27.94 -48.39
N MET A 130 54.10 28.71 -47.31
CA MET A 130 53.68 30.13 -47.33
C MET A 130 54.86 31.06 -47.62
N GLY A 131 56.07 30.57 -47.78
CA GLY A 131 57.27 31.34 -48.09
C GLY A 131 57.85 32.09 -46.88
N ILE A 132 57.51 31.70 -45.68
CA ILE A 132 58.00 32.30 -44.42
C ILE A 132 59.26 31.52 -44.01
N PRO A 133 60.42 32.19 -43.84
CA PRO A 133 61.68 31.53 -43.46
C PRO A 133 61.66 31.04 -42.01
N GLU A 134 62.33 29.87 -41.80
CA GLU A 134 62.53 29.39 -40.41
C GLU A 134 63.21 30.44 -39.50
N GLY A 135 62.69 30.67 -38.32
CA GLY A 135 63.21 31.61 -37.35
C GLY A 135 62.61 33.02 -37.42
N THR A 136 61.68 33.27 -38.33
CA THR A 136 60.93 34.54 -38.39
C THR A 136 59.62 34.35 -37.59
N ASP A 137 59.19 35.38 -36.84
CA ASP A 137 57.89 35.37 -36.19
C ASP A 137 56.77 35.25 -37.27
N PRO A 138 56.03 34.13 -37.31
CA PRO A 138 55.03 33.89 -38.32
C PRO A 138 53.94 34.93 -38.39
N LEU A 139 53.49 35.49 -37.25
CA LEU A 139 52.43 36.48 -37.18
C LEU A 139 52.87 37.83 -37.68
N ALA A 140 54.09 38.23 -37.32
CA ALA A 140 54.69 39.47 -37.83
C ALA A 140 54.94 39.42 -39.35
N ALA A 141 55.29 38.25 -39.89
CA ALA A 141 55.47 38.06 -41.34
C ALA A 141 54.10 38.10 -42.07
N LEU A 142 53.04 37.48 -41.52
CA LEU A 142 51.67 37.48 -42.08
C LEU A 142 51.03 38.87 -42.04
N SER A 143 51.28 39.68 -41.01
CA SER A 143 50.76 41.05 -40.93
C SER A 143 51.34 42.00 -42.00
N GLN A 144 52.51 41.68 -42.54
CA GLN A 144 53.14 42.47 -43.60
C GLN A 144 52.88 41.97 -45.04
N MET A 145 52.06 40.89 -45.16
CA MET A 145 51.72 40.34 -46.49
C MET A 145 50.67 41.19 -47.20
N PRO A 146 50.71 41.24 -48.53
CA PRO A 146 49.61 41.83 -49.35
C PRO A 146 48.25 41.17 -49.02
N ALA A 147 47.18 41.97 -48.98
CA ALA A 147 45.84 41.51 -48.65
C ALA A 147 45.37 40.30 -49.47
N GLU A 148 45.73 40.23 -50.77
CA GLU A 148 45.42 39.11 -51.66
C GLU A 148 46.11 37.80 -51.23
N ALA A 149 47.36 37.87 -50.80
CA ALA A 149 48.10 36.71 -50.32
C ALA A 149 47.58 36.22 -48.97
N LEU A 150 47.19 37.13 -48.07
CA LEU A 150 46.59 36.81 -46.78
C LEU A 150 45.19 36.15 -46.97
N ALA A 151 44.38 36.64 -47.94
CA ALA A 151 43.10 36.03 -48.28
C ALA A 151 43.24 34.58 -48.79
N ALA A 152 44.22 34.30 -49.62
CA ALA A 152 44.52 32.97 -50.12
C ALA A 152 44.92 32.00 -49.00
N VAL A 153 45.69 32.51 -47.98
CA VAL A 153 46.08 31.72 -46.79
C VAL A 153 44.84 31.45 -45.90
N LYS A 154 43.99 32.47 -45.71
CA LYS A 154 42.72 32.32 -44.96
C LYS A 154 41.82 31.24 -45.58
N GLU A 155 41.65 31.27 -46.91
CA GLU A 155 40.81 30.31 -47.64
C GLU A 155 41.36 28.90 -47.53
N GLN A 156 42.69 28.69 -47.76
CA GLN A 156 43.30 27.39 -47.71
C GLN A 156 43.32 26.76 -46.31
N VAL A 157 43.48 27.56 -45.27
CA VAL A 157 43.45 27.08 -43.86
C VAL A 157 42.00 26.93 -43.41
N GLY A 158 41.12 27.83 -43.80
CA GLY A 158 39.71 27.78 -43.50
C GLY A 158 39.04 26.49 -43.98
N GLU A 159 39.29 26.08 -45.26
CA GLU A 159 38.78 24.81 -45.77
C GLU A 159 39.20 23.56 -44.98
N LYS A 160 40.33 23.58 -44.32
CA LYS A 160 40.77 22.48 -43.46
C LYS A 160 40.08 22.51 -42.12
N ILE A 161 39.88 23.72 -41.55
CA ILE A 161 39.23 23.93 -40.27
C ILE A 161 37.73 23.68 -40.38
N ASP A 162 37.10 24.05 -41.49
CA ASP A 162 35.68 23.78 -41.75
C ASP A 162 35.35 22.27 -41.81
N LYS A 163 36.34 21.43 -42.02
CA LYS A 163 36.22 19.96 -41.93
C LYS A 163 36.45 19.42 -40.51
N MET A 164 36.94 20.25 -39.58
CA MET A 164 37.14 19.86 -38.18
C MET A 164 35.81 19.95 -37.46
N GLN A 165 35.67 19.11 -36.45
CA GLN A 165 34.48 19.15 -35.60
C GLN A 165 34.59 20.31 -34.59
N GLU A 166 33.45 20.92 -34.28
CA GLU A 166 33.32 22.08 -33.41
C GLU A 166 34.01 21.89 -32.06
N SER A 167 33.93 20.68 -31.48
CA SER A 167 34.60 20.38 -30.20
C SER A 167 36.12 20.43 -30.25
N ILE A 168 36.75 20.08 -31.41
CA ILE A 168 38.20 20.20 -31.62
C ILE A 168 38.57 21.67 -31.71
N ILE A 169 37.75 22.44 -32.44
CA ILE A 169 37.93 23.91 -32.56
C ILE A 169 37.89 24.57 -31.18
N THR A 170 36.88 24.25 -30.37
CA THR A 170 36.73 24.78 -29.02
C THR A 170 37.90 24.37 -28.12
N GLN A 171 38.32 23.09 -28.14
CA GLN A 171 39.46 22.63 -27.33
C GLN A 171 40.76 23.33 -27.71
N ALA A 172 41.01 23.52 -29.00
CA ALA A 172 42.17 24.23 -29.49
C ALA A 172 42.12 25.74 -29.11
N GLY A 173 40.92 26.36 -29.20
CA GLY A 173 40.67 27.70 -28.75
C GLY A 173 40.93 27.86 -27.24
N VAL A 174 40.41 26.95 -26.42
CA VAL A 174 40.69 26.94 -24.98
C VAL A 174 42.17 26.77 -24.66
N SER A 175 42.88 25.90 -25.43
CA SER A 175 44.33 25.74 -25.26
C SER A 175 45.10 27.04 -25.58
N TYR A 176 44.62 27.78 -26.59
CA TYR A 176 45.14 29.10 -26.90
C TYR A 176 44.91 30.12 -25.76
N VAL A 177 43.65 30.20 -25.25
CA VAL A 177 43.32 31.09 -24.11
C VAL A 177 44.16 30.74 -22.89
N ARG A 178 44.39 29.47 -22.61
CA ARG A 178 45.28 29.01 -21.55
C ARG A 178 46.68 29.52 -21.74
N ALA A 179 47.27 29.33 -22.92
CA ALA A 179 48.62 29.79 -23.24
C ALA A 179 48.75 31.33 -23.12
N GLU A 180 47.69 32.05 -23.48
CA GLU A 180 47.62 33.51 -23.35
C GLU A 180 47.61 33.94 -21.87
N TYR A 181 46.84 33.27 -21.02
CA TYR A 181 46.80 33.54 -19.55
C TYR A 181 48.17 33.22 -18.93
N GLU A 182 48.81 32.11 -19.26
CA GLU A 182 50.15 31.77 -18.81
C GLU A 182 51.16 32.86 -19.22
N ALA A 183 51.07 33.36 -20.49
CA ALA A 183 51.93 34.42 -20.99
C ALA A 183 51.68 35.81 -20.35
N MET A 184 50.47 36.06 -19.88
CA MET A 184 50.10 37.25 -19.09
C MET A 184 50.51 37.16 -17.60
N GLY A 185 50.91 35.95 -17.15
CA GLY A 185 51.27 35.68 -15.78
C GLY A 185 50.08 35.48 -14.83
N GLU A 186 48.91 35.17 -15.44
CA GLU A 186 47.72 34.77 -14.65
C GLU A 186 47.93 33.36 -14.09
N ASP A 187 47.42 33.10 -12.90
CA ASP A 187 47.52 31.80 -12.24
C ASP A 187 46.41 30.86 -12.75
N VAL A 188 46.73 30.09 -13.80
CA VAL A 188 45.81 29.12 -14.42
C VAL A 188 45.38 28.05 -13.42
N ASP A 189 46.23 27.64 -12.48
CA ASP A 189 45.90 26.65 -11.47
C ASP A 189 44.85 27.22 -10.49
N ALA A 190 44.90 28.51 -10.22
CA ALA A 190 43.86 29.18 -9.42
C ALA A 190 42.53 29.23 -10.15
N ILE A 191 42.51 29.53 -11.45
CA ILE A 191 41.30 29.52 -12.30
C ILE A 191 40.70 28.13 -12.30
N GLN A 192 41.50 27.09 -12.55
CA GLN A 192 41.06 25.68 -12.49
C GLN A 192 40.44 25.35 -11.12
N MET A 193 41.13 25.69 -10.04
CA MET A 193 40.69 25.38 -8.70
C MET A 193 39.39 26.09 -8.33
N ASP A 194 39.21 27.34 -8.75
CA ASP A 194 37.98 28.11 -8.52
C ASP A 194 36.79 27.51 -9.27
N TYR A 195 36.99 27.16 -10.55
CA TYR A 195 35.97 26.45 -11.34
C TYR A 195 35.56 25.11 -10.71
N MET A 196 36.54 24.30 -10.31
CA MET A 196 36.31 23.02 -9.65
C MET A 196 35.56 23.15 -8.34
N LYS A 197 35.95 24.18 -7.51
CA LYS A 197 35.25 24.46 -6.25
C LYS A 197 33.81 24.92 -6.49
N SER A 198 33.59 25.87 -7.40
CA SER A 198 32.24 26.41 -7.67
C SER A 198 31.34 25.33 -8.23
N THR A 199 31.81 24.53 -9.18
CA THR A 199 31.01 23.40 -9.77
C THR A 199 30.79 22.29 -8.76
N GLY A 200 31.82 21.97 -7.94
CA GLY A 200 31.70 21.01 -6.85
C GLY A 200 30.66 21.42 -5.80
N ILE A 201 30.67 22.72 -5.40
CA ILE A 201 29.65 23.25 -4.48
C ILE A 201 28.26 23.18 -5.07
N ARG A 202 28.08 23.54 -6.35
CA ARG A 202 26.78 23.41 -7.05
C ARG A 202 26.31 21.95 -7.09
N MET A 203 27.22 20.99 -7.38
CA MET A 203 26.92 19.56 -7.36
C MET A 203 26.47 19.06 -5.99
N VAL A 204 27.18 19.44 -4.92
CA VAL A 204 26.81 19.12 -3.52
C VAL A 204 25.46 19.73 -3.15
N LEU A 205 25.21 20.97 -3.56
CA LEU A 205 23.93 21.64 -3.30
C LEU A 205 22.78 20.94 -4.02
N MET A 206 22.97 20.54 -5.28
CA MET A 206 21.99 19.75 -6.03
C MET A 206 21.73 18.39 -5.36
N ALA A 207 22.77 17.69 -4.92
CA ALA A 207 22.64 16.44 -4.18
C ALA A 207 21.89 16.64 -2.86
N PHE A 208 22.14 17.76 -2.17
CA PHE A 208 21.40 18.12 -0.95
C PHE A 208 19.91 18.38 -1.23
N VAL A 209 19.59 19.10 -2.30
CA VAL A 209 18.19 19.33 -2.72
C VAL A 209 17.50 18.00 -3.07
N THR A 210 18.17 17.12 -3.80
CA THR A 210 17.68 15.76 -4.09
C THR A 210 17.37 15.00 -2.80
N MET A 211 18.30 15.00 -1.85
CA MET A 211 18.11 14.34 -0.55
C MET A 211 16.89 14.90 0.19
N MET A 212 16.80 16.22 0.29
CA MET A 212 15.66 16.88 0.95
C MET A 212 14.32 16.57 0.25
N ALA A 213 14.29 16.62 -1.07
CA ALA A 213 13.11 16.25 -1.84
C ALA A 213 12.71 14.77 -1.59
N ALA A 214 13.68 13.86 -1.62
CA ALA A 214 13.45 12.43 -1.35
C ALA A 214 12.89 12.20 0.07
N VAL A 215 13.46 12.86 1.10
CA VAL A 215 12.96 12.77 2.48
C VAL A 215 11.52 13.28 2.57
N CYS A 216 11.23 14.44 1.97
CA CYS A 216 9.87 14.99 1.93
C CYS A 216 8.88 14.05 1.21
N VAL A 217 9.27 13.47 0.07
CA VAL A 217 8.46 12.50 -0.67
C VAL A 217 8.14 11.27 0.20
N VAL A 218 9.16 10.69 0.88
CA VAL A 218 8.96 9.53 1.76
C VAL A 218 8.03 9.88 2.92
N PHE A 219 8.24 11.02 3.55
CA PHE A 219 7.41 11.49 4.66
C PHE A 219 5.95 11.70 4.24
N LEU A 220 5.72 12.43 3.16
CA LEU A 220 4.38 12.71 2.65
C LEU A 220 3.68 11.44 2.15
N SER A 221 4.37 10.58 1.43
CA SER A 221 3.84 9.31 0.92
C SER A 221 3.42 8.40 2.06
N SER A 222 4.24 8.29 3.12
CA SER A 222 3.93 7.52 4.32
C SER A 222 2.72 8.10 5.06
N ARG A 223 2.63 9.43 5.16
CA ARG A 223 1.49 10.11 5.79
C ARG A 223 0.17 9.87 5.02
N VAL A 224 0.20 9.99 3.70
CA VAL A 224 -0.98 9.72 2.84
C VAL A 224 -1.40 8.26 2.96
N ALA A 225 -0.45 7.32 2.90
CA ALA A 225 -0.73 5.90 3.04
C ALA A 225 -1.28 5.54 4.43
N ALA A 226 -0.74 6.13 5.50
CA ALA A 226 -1.22 5.92 6.85
C ALA A 226 -2.63 6.48 7.07
N SER A 227 -2.92 7.68 6.55
CA SER A 227 -4.26 8.28 6.59
C SER A 227 -5.28 7.40 5.85
N MET A 228 -4.94 6.92 4.66
CA MET A 228 -5.80 5.99 3.91
C MET A 228 -6.04 4.69 4.69
N GLY A 229 -5.00 4.13 5.31
CA GLY A 229 -5.12 2.93 6.14
C GLY A 229 -6.02 3.13 7.36
N HIS A 230 -5.93 4.29 8.01
CA HIS A 230 -6.81 4.69 9.11
C HIS A 230 -8.28 4.76 8.66
N ASP A 231 -8.54 5.49 7.57
CA ASP A 231 -9.89 5.70 7.06
C ASP A 231 -10.52 4.36 6.60
N LEU A 232 -9.75 3.52 5.90
CA LEU A 232 -10.22 2.19 5.49
C LEU A 232 -10.55 1.30 6.68
N ARG A 233 -9.73 1.30 7.74
CA ARG A 233 -10.04 0.52 8.96
C ARG A 233 -11.34 0.99 9.59
N GLY A 234 -11.53 2.29 9.71
CA GLY A 234 -12.77 2.86 10.23
C GLY A 234 -13.99 2.47 9.39
N LEU A 235 -13.89 2.59 8.06
CA LEU A 235 -14.98 2.24 7.14
C LEU A 235 -15.33 0.76 7.20
N VAL A 236 -14.33 -0.14 7.14
CA VAL A 236 -14.55 -1.58 7.20
C VAL A 236 -15.13 -1.98 8.56
N TYR A 237 -14.58 -1.45 9.66
CA TYR A 237 -15.06 -1.73 11.00
C TYR A 237 -16.52 -1.29 11.18
N ASN A 238 -16.85 -0.05 10.82
CA ASN A 238 -18.22 0.46 10.91
C ASN A 238 -19.19 -0.34 10.05
N LYS A 239 -18.75 -0.76 8.86
CA LYS A 239 -19.56 -1.60 7.98
C LYS A 239 -19.84 -2.97 8.60
N VAL A 240 -18.82 -3.61 9.18
CA VAL A 240 -18.94 -4.94 9.82
C VAL A 240 -19.82 -4.87 11.08
N ILE A 241 -19.70 -3.82 11.89
CA ILE A 241 -20.58 -3.63 13.05
C ILE A 241 -22.04 -3.44 12.62
N GLY A 242 -22.29 -2.84 11.47
CA GLY A 242 -23.62 -2.68 10.90
C GLY A 242 -24.17 -3.92 10.16
N PHE A 243 -23.43 -5.01 10.08
CA PHE A 243 -23.90 -6.24 9.46
C PHE A 243 -25.01 -6.89 10.28
N SER A 244 -26.00 -7.47 9.59
CA SER A 244 -26.93 -8.41 10.20
C SER A 244 -26.28 -9.79 10.34
N SER A 245 -26.94 -10.71 10.99
CA SER A 245 -26.45 -12.09 11.14
C SER A 245 -26.19 -12.76 9.78
N ARG A 246 -26.95 -12.42 8.75
CA ARG A 246 -26.78 -12.91 7.39
C ARG A 246 -25.42 -12.59 6.81
N GLU A 247 -25.05 -11.30 6.79
CA GLU A 247 -23.76 -10.83 6.23
C GLU A 247 -22.61 -11.32 7.09
N TYR A 248 -22.78 -11.34 8.42
CA TYR A 248 -21.76 -11.85 9.33
C TYR A 248 -21.43 -13.32 9.07
N HIS A 249 -22.43 -14.17 8.78
CA HIS A 249 -22.20 -15.59 8.47
C HIS A 249 -21.58 -15.82 7.08
N LYS A 250 -21.78 -14.90 6.12
CA LYS A 250 -21.12 -14.94 4.81
C LYS A 250 -19.62 -14.87 4.91
N PHE A 251 -19.10 -14.18 5.93
CA PHE A 251 -17.68 -14.02 6.18
C PHE A 251 -17.28 -14.77 7.45
N SER A 252 -16.20 -15.54 7.42
CA SER A 252 -15.64 -16.07 8.68
C SER A 252 -15.02 -14.96 9.51
N THR A 253 -15.10 -15.07 10.84
CA THR A 253 -14.48 -14.11 11.78
C THR A 253 -13.00 -13.90 11.49
N ALA A 254 -12.25 -14.98 11.23
CA ALA A 254 -10.83 -14.93 10.87
C ALA A 254 -10.60 -14.13 9.57
N SER A 255 -11.48 -14.28 8.57
CA SER A 255 -11.42 -13.51 7.33
C SER A 255 -11.67 -12.02 7.56
N LEU A 256 -12.66 -11.66 8.37
CA LEU A 256 -12.94 -10.25 8.70
C LEU A 256 -11.79 -9.61 9.46
N ILE A 257 -11.18 -10.31 10.43
CA ILE A 257 -10.00 -9.83 11.14
C ILE A 257 -8.85 -9.56 10.14
N THR A 258 -8.56 -10.52 9.24
CA THR A 258 -7.51 -10.37 8.23
C THR A 258 -7.78 -9.17 7.31
N ARG A 259 -9.04 -8.95 6.90
CA ARG A 259 -9.45 -7.82 6.05
C ARG A 259 -9.30 -6.48 6.77
N CYS A 260 -9.60 -6.42 8.07
CA CYS A 260 -9.44 -5.20 8.89
C CYS A 260 -7.98 -4.88 9.24
N THR A 261 -7.07 -5.87 9.21
CA THR A 261 -5.68 -5.73 9.62
C THR A 261 -4.71 -5.88 8.45
N ASN A 262 -4.39 -7.12 8.09
CA ASN A 262 -3.32 -7.44 7.13
C ASN A 262 -3.61 -6.92 5.71
N ASP A 263 -4.85 -7.07 5.22
CA ASP A 263 -5.19 -6.61 3.87
C ASP A 263 -5.08 -5.09 3.75
N ILE A 264 -5.51 -4.33 4.78
CA ILE A 264 -5.36 -2.86 4.80
C ILE A 264 -3.89 -2.48 4.93
N GLN A 265 -3.11 -3.18 5.77
CA GLN A 265 -1.68 -2.93 5.91
C GLN A 265 -0.94 -3.15 4.59
N GLN A 266 -1.29 -4.20 3.85
CA GLN A 266 -0.69 -4.47 2.54
C GLN A 266 -1.03 -3.37 1.52
N ILE A 267 -2.27 -2.88 1.49
CA ILE A 267 -2.65 -1.74 0.66
C ILE A 267 -1.87 -0.50 1.07
N GLN A 268 -1.77 -0.20 2.36
CA GLN A 268 -1.02 0.93 2.89
C GLN A 268 0.45 0.90 2.45
N GLN A 269 1.10 -0.27 2.55
CA GLN A 269 2.49 -0.45 2.15
C GLN A 269 2.69 -0.25 0.65
N VAL A 270 1.83 -0.85 -0.18
CA VAL A 270 1.91 -0.70 -1.64
C VAL A 270 1.61 0.74 -2.06
N MET A 271 0.67 1.44 -1.42
CA MET A 271 0.39 2.85 -1.70
C MET A 271 1.59 3.75 -1.40
N ALA A 272 2.26 3.55 -0.26
CA ALA A 272 3.47 4.30 0.06
C ALA A 272 4.58 4.08 -0.99
N MET A 273 4.78 2.83 -1.45
CA MET A 273 5.76 2.50 -2.49
C MET A 273 5.33 3.00 -3.88
N MET A 274 4.03 3.00 -4.17
CA MET A 274 3.50 3.48 -5.45
C MET A 274 3.86 4.95 -5.67
N PHE A 275 3.63 5.81 -4.70
CA PHE A 275 4.00 7.23 -4.80
C PHE A 275 5.51 7.43 -4.93
N ARG A 276 6.31 6.59 -4.29
CA ARG A 276 7.76 6.71 -4.28
C ARG A 276 8.45 6.10 -5.50
N ILE A 277 7.96 4.95 -6.00
CA ILE A 277 8.65 4.16 -7.04
C ILE A 277 7.94 4.26 -8.38
N VAL A 278 6.60 4.00 -8.41
CA VAL A 278 5.85 3.93 -9.67
C VAL A 278 5.75 5.27 -10.37
N LEU A 279 5.69 6.36 -9.61
CA LEU A 279 5.67 7.70 -10.19
C LEU A 279 7.08 8.20 -10.53
N TYR A 280 8.08 7.91 -9.68
CA TYR A 280 9.44 8.40 -9.87
C TYR A 280 10.17 7.71 -11.04
N ALA A 281 10.06 6.38 -11.15
CA ALA A 281 10.81 5.62 -12.15
C ALA A 281 10.52 6.04 -13.60
N PRO A 282 9.25 6.25 -14.04
CA PRO A 282 8.99 6.78 -15.38
C PRO A 282 9.54 8.18 -15.61
N ILE A 283 9.47 9.07 -14.60
CA ILE A 283 10.00 10.44 -14.72
C ILE A 283 11.51 10.37 -14.91
N LEU A 284 12.21 9.57 -14.10
CA LEU A 284 13.67 9.39 -14.21
C LEU A 284 14.06 8.73 -15.53
N GLY A 285 13.36 7.65 -15.93
CA GLY A 285 13.66 6.92 -17.17
C GLY A 285 13.43 7.75 -18.43
N ILE A 286 12.27 8.41 -18.53
CA ILE A 286 11.95 9.27 -19.70
C ILE A 286 12.87 10.50 -19.71
N GLY A 287 13.07 11.13 -18.55
CA GLY A 287 13.97 12.27 -18.42
C GLY A 287 15.43 11.93 -18.79
N GLY A 288 15.89 10.73 -18.38
CA GLY A 288 17.23 10.22 -18.77
C GLY A 288 17.35 10.03 -20.28
N VAL A 289 16.35 9.42 -20.92
CA VAL A 289 16.33 9.27 -22.41
C VAL A 289 16.37 10.64 -23.09
N ILE A 290 15.56 11.61 -22.63
CA ILE A 290 15.56 12.97 -23.21
C ILE A 290 16.96 13.60 -23.09
N ARG A 291 17.62 13.50 -21.93
CA ARG A 291 18.96 14.04 -21.72
C ARG A 291 20.01 13.41 -22.63
N VAL A 292 19.91 12.10 -22.85
CA VAL A 292 20.81 11.39 -23.80
C VAL A 292 20.60 11.88 -25.22
N LEU A 293 19.34 11.99 -25.67
CA LEU A 293 19.01 12.45 -27.04
C LEU A 293 19.43 13.91 -27.30
N GLN A 294 19.46 14.76 -26.26
CA GLN A 294 19.88 16.16 -26.38
C GLN A 294 21.41 16.35 -26.50
N ARG A 295 22.23 15.37 -26.05
CA ARG A 295 23.68 15.51 -26.06
C ARG A 295 24.34 15.00 -27.35
N ASP A 296 24.10 13.74 -27.68
CA ASP A 296 24.63 13.15 -28.93
C ASP A 296 23.76 11.95 -29.34
N SER A 297 23.39 11.94 -30.63
CA SER A 297 22.58 10.87 -31.18
C SER A 297 23.42 9.64 -31.57
N SER A 298 24.75 9.78 -31.72
CA SER A 298 25.62 8.73 -32.25
C SER A 298 25.67 7.47 -31.37
N MET A 299 25.57 7.60 -30.04
CA MET A 299 25.64 6.50 -29.09
C MET A 299 24.26 6.05 -28.56
N THR A 300 23.20 6.72 -28.95
CA THR A 300 21.80 6.45 -28.47
C THR A 300 21.35 5.01 -28.79
N TRP A 301 21.88 4.41 -29.88
CA TRP A 301 21.58 3.02 -30.24
C TRP A 301 21.98 2.02 -29.14
N ILE A 302 23.07 2.28 -28.38
CA ILE A 302 23.54 1.44 -27.27
C ILE A 302 22.44 1.36 -26.21
N LEU A 303 21.83 2.51 -25.86
CA LEU A 303 20.71 2.59 -24.93
C LEU A 303 19.48 1.86 -25.50
N GLY A 304 19.18 2.02 -26.79
CA GLY A 304 18.08 1.32 -27.45
C GLY A 304 18.24 -0.21 -27.34
N VAL A 305 19.43 -0.72 -27.63
CA VAL A 305 19.77 -2.15 -27.49
C VAL A 305 19.63 -2.59 -26.02
N ALA A 306 20.13 -1.81 -25.06
CA ALA A 306 20.02 -2.11 -23.65
C ALA A 306 18.55 -2.24 -23.20
N ILE A 307 17.69 -1.27 -23.58
CA ILE A 307 16.26 -1.29 -23.27
C ILE A 307 15.58 -2.53 -23.86
N VAL A 308 15.88 -2.86 -25.14
CA VAL A 308 15.33 -4.06 -25.80
C VAL A 308 15.76 -5.33 -25.07
N LEU A 309 17.04 -5.46 -24.71
CA LEU A 309 17.55 -6.60 -23.94
C LEU A 309 16.89 -6.74 -22.58
N ILE A 310 16.72 -5.62 -21.85
CA ILE A 310 16.03 -5.60 -20.56
C ILE A 310 14.58 -6.04 -20.74
N MET A 311 13.86 -5.47 -21.70
CA MET A 311 12.46 -5.82 -21.97
C MET A 311 12.31 -7.29 -22.36
N ALA A 312 13.19 -7.81 -23.21
CA ALA A 312 13.19 -9.21 -23.61
C ALA A 312 13.47 -10.15 -22.43
N PHE A 313 14.49 -9.84 -21.63
CA PHE A 313 14.82 -10.61 -20.43
C PHE A 313 13.68 -10.59 -19.40
N MET A 314 13.11 -9.41 -19.13
CA MET A 314 12.00 -9.28 -18.22
C MET A 314 10.75 -10.01 -18.71
N GLY A 315 10.43 -9.89 -20.01
CA GLY A 315 9.32 -10.63 -20.63
C GLY A 315 9.48 -12.14 -20.49
N LEU A 316 10.70 -12.65 -20.72
CA LEU A 316 11.03 -14.06 -20.56
C LEU A 316 10.88 -14.50 -19.09
N LEU A 317 11.42 -13.73 -18.16
CA LEU A 317 11.36 -14.00 -16.73
C LEU A 317 9.92 -14.02 -16.23
N PHE A 318 9.09 -13.05 -16.64
CA PHE A 318 7.66 -13.02 -16.31
C PHE A 318 6.92 -14.24 -16.89
N LYS A 319 7.17 -14.60 -18.15
CA LYS A 319 6.54 -15.77 -18.78
C LYS A 319 6.85 -17.08 -18.05
N ILE A 320 8.07 -17.23 -17.53
CA ILE A 320 8.50 -18.44 -16.80
C ILE A 320 8.06 -18.42 -15.34
N ALA A 321 8.18 -17.29 -14.64
CA ALA A 321 7.96 -17.21 -13.19
C ALA A 321 6.50 -17.03 -12.81
N MET A 322 5.70 -16.25 -13.56
CA MET A 322 4.32 -15.93 -13.16
C MET A 322 3.40 -17.15 -12.99
N PRO A 323 3.40 -18.17 -13.88
CA PRO A 323 2.58 -19.37 -13.66
C PRO A 323 2.96 -20.11 -12.39
N LYS A 324 4.25 -20.13 -12.03
CA LYS A 324 4.76 -20.77 -10.82
C LYS A 324 4.43 -19.97 -9.56
N PHE A 325 4.41 -18.64 -9.63
CA PHE A 325 3.93 -17.80 -8.53
C PHE A 325 2.45 -18.05 -8.20
N SER A 326 1.61 -18.22 -9.21
CA SER A 326 0.20 -18.57 -8.98
C SER A 326 0.06 -19.96 -8.36
N ALA A 327 0.83 -20.94 -8.82
CA ALA A 327 0.84 -22.29 -8.27
C ALA A 327 1.36 -22.35 -6.82
N LEU A 328 2.32 -21.49 -6.45
CA LEU A 328 2.83 -21.41 -5.08
C LEU A 328 1.72 -21.12 -4.07
N GLN A 329 0.80 -20.20 -4.38
CA GLN A 329 -0.29 -19.87 -3.47
C GLN A 329 -1.18 -21.10 -3.22
N THR A 330 -1.55 -21.83 -4.26
CA THR A 330 -2.35 -23.07 -4.13
C THR A 330 -1.61 -24.14 -3.30
N MET A 331 -0.27 -24.23 -3.43
CA MET A 331 0.53 -25.18 -2.65
C MET A 331 0.63 -24.77 -1.18
N VAL A 332 0.74 -23.46 -0.89
CA VAL A 332 0.69 -22.95 0.49
C VAL A 332 -0.68 -23.23 1.12
N ASP A 333 -1.76 -23.02 0.38
CA ASP A 333 -3.11 -23.31 0.87
C ASP A 333 -3.30 -24.78 1.16
N LYS A 334 -2.76 -25.69 0.30
CA LYS A 334 -2.76 -27.15 0.52
C LYS A 334 -1.96 -27.51 1.77
N LEU A 335 -0.76 -26.96 1.96
CA LEU A 335 0.06 -27.21 3.15
C LEU A 335 -0.67 -26.75 4.42
N ASN A 336 -1.28 -25.56 4.38
CA ASN A 336 -2.06 -25.03 5.50
C ASN A 336 -3.28 -25.92 5.82
N LEU A 337 -3.95 -26.45 4.80
CA LEU A 337 -5.06 -27.39 4.98
C LEU A 337 -4.60 -28.64 5.71
N VAL A 338 -3.53 -29.30 5.22
CA VAL A 338 -2.95 -30.52 5.84
C VAL A 338 -2.53 -30.23 7.27
N THR A 339 -1.82 -29.10 7.51
CA THR A 339 -1.40 -28.70 8.85
C THR A 339 -2.58 -28.50 9.80
N ARG A 340 -3.65 -27.84 9.33
CA ARG A 340 -4.87 -27.61 10.14
C ARG A 340 -5.55 -28.93 10.50
N GLU A 341 -5.68 -29.84 9.55
CA GLU A 341 -6.29 -31.16 9.77
C GLU A 341 -5.49 -31.95 10.82
N ILE A 342 -4.16 -31.97 10.70
CA ILE A 342 -3.27 -32.64 11.67
C ILE A 342 -3.42 -32.01 13.06
N LEU A 343 -3.33 -30.67 13.18
CA LEU A 343 -3.42 -29.98 14.48
C LEU A 343 -4.79 -30.17 15.15
N THR A 344 -5.87 -30.17 14.36
CA THR A 344 -7.21 -30.40 14.89
C THR A 344 -7.42 -31.86 15.25
N GLY A 345 -6.83 -32.78 14.48
CA GLY A 345 -6.98 -34.22 14.62
C GLY A 345 -5.91 -34.91 15.50
N ILE A 346 -5.01 -34.19 16.16
CA ILE A 346 -3.90 -34.78 16.96
C ILE A 346 -4.36 -35.89 17.92
N PRO A 347 -5.47 -35.71 18.70
CA PRO A 347 -5.92 -36.79 19.57
C PRO A 347 -6.30 -38.07 18.81
N VAL A 348 -6.93 -37.91 17.65
CA VAL A 348 -7.34 -39.04 16.77
C VAL A 348 -6.12 -39.71 16.16
N ILE A 349 -5.18 -38.94 15.63
CA ILE A 349 -3.94 -39.43 15.01
C ILE A 349 -3.17 -40.28 16.03
N ARG A 350 -3.04 -39.80 17.28
CA ARG A 350 -2.37 -40.53 18.37
C ARG A 350 -3.14 -41.78 18.82
N ALA A 351 -4.49 -41.66 18.91
CA ALA A 351 -5.32 -42.81 19.30
C ALA A 351 -5.23 -43.97 18.31
N PHE A 352 -5.01 -43.66 17.02
CA PHE A 352 -4.89 -44.66 15.95
C PHE A 352 -3.44 -44.95 15.53
N SER A 353 -2.42 -44.35 16.21
CA SER A 353 -0.99 -44.51 15.89
C SER A 353 -0.66 -44.22 14.41
N ARG A 354 -1.25 -43.14 13.85
CA ARG A 354 -1.08 -42.77 12.44
C ARG A 354 -0.10 -41.63 12.24
N GLU A 355 0.74 -41.29 13.17
CA GLU A 355 1.71 -40.19 13.14
C GLU A 355 2.55 -40.22 11.86
N LYS A 356 3.13 -41.41 11.57
CA LYS A 356 4.01 -41.57 10.39
C LYS A 356 3.30 -41.30 9.07
N HIS A 357 2.03 -41.70 8.96
CA HIS A 357 1.23 -41.45 7.77
C HIS A 357 0.96 -39.96 7.56
N GLU A 358 0.66 -39.24 8.63
CA GLU A 358 0.45 -37.80 8.55
C GLU A 358 1.75 -37.01 8.33
N GLU A 359 2.88 -37.51 8.88
CA GLU A 359 4.20 -36.95 8.55
C GLU A 359 4.53 -37.08 7.06
N GLU A 360 4.31 -38.28 6.48
CA GLU A 360 4.51 -38.49 5.03
C GLU A 360 3.60 -37.59 4.18
N ARG A 361 2.34 -37.43 4.57
CA ARG A 361 1.37 -36.56 3.89
C ARG A 361 1.79 -35.07 3.95
N PHE A 362 2.28 -34.64 5.11
CA PHE A 362 2.81 -33.29 5.28
C PHE A 362 4.07 -33.07 4.45
N GLU A 363 5.00 -34.05 4.48
CA GLU A 363 6.28 -33.96 3.76
C GLU A 363 6.08 -33.92 2.24
N ASP A 364 5.15 -34.66 1.68
CA ASP A 364 4.79 -34.60 0.25
C ASP A 364 4.32 -33.21 -0.17
N ALA A 365 3.47 -32.59 0.66
CA ALA A 365 3.00 -31.22 0.41
C ALA A 365 4.15 -30.20 0.56
N ASN A 366 5.01 -30.38 1.58
CA ASN A 366 6.17 -29.56 1.88
C ASN A 366 7.24 -29.63 0.77
N ILE A 367 7.59 -30.83 0.30
CA ILE A 367 8.55 -31.03 -0.80
C ILE A 367 8.06 -30.36 -2.08
N THR A 368 6.77 -30.52 -2.39
CA THR A 368 6.17 -29.92 -3.60
C THR A 368 6.23 -28.40 -3.56
N LEU A 369 5.87 -27.81 -2.41
CA LEU A 369 5.98 -26.36 -2.17
C LEU A 369 7.43 -25.90 -2.25
N THR A 370 8.34 -26.60 -1.58
CA THR A 370 9.77 -26.27 -1.52
C THR A 370 10.43 -26.30 -2.90
N LYS A 371 10.18 -27.34 -3.72
CA LYS A 371 10.71 -27.45 -5.09
C LYS A 371 10.23 -26.28 -5.95
N THR A 372 8.96 -25.93 -5.88
CA THR A 372 8.40 -24.83 -6.66
C THR A 372 8.92 -23.48 -6.18
N ASN A 373 9.02 -23.28 -4.88
CA ASN A 373 9.57 -22.04 -4.28
C ASN A 373 11.06 -21.88 -4.64
N LEU A 374 11.84 -22.97 -4.58
CA LEU A 374 13.25 -22.97 -4.97
C LEU A 374 13.43 -22.60 -6.44
N PHE A 375 12.57 -23.13 -7.33
CA PHE A 375 12.60 -22.77 -8.75
C PHE A 375 12.33 -21.27 -8.95
N VAL A 376 11.28 -20.74 -8.32
CA VAL A 376 10.92 -19.31 -8.42
C VAL A 376 12.03 -18.43 -7.86
N ASN A 377 12.58 -18.78 -6.69
CA ASN A 377 13.67 -18.02 -6.09
C ASN A 377 14.93 -18.04 -6.94
N ARG A 378 15.29 -19.17 -7.56
CA ARG A 378 16.40 -19.25 -8.51
C ARG A 378 16.17 -18.31 -9.70
N CYS A 379 14.99 -18.32 -10.31
CA CYS A 379 14.65 -17.39 -11.40
C CYS A 379 14.80 -15.93 -10.95
N MET A 380 14.34 -15.58 -9.75
CA MET A 380 14.46 -14.21 -9.21
C MET A 380 15.91 -13.84 -8.88
N THR A 381 16.70 -14.80 -8.37
CA THR A 381 18.12 -14.58 -8.07
C THR A 381 18.94 -14.27 -9.32
N PHE A 382 18.59 -14.84 -10.48
CA PHE A 382 19.25 -14.53 -11.76
C PHE A 382 19.01 -13.09 -12.22
N MET A 383 17.98 -12.43 -11.74
CA MET A 383 17.63 -11.07 -12.18
C MET A 383 18.78 -10.08 -11.97
N MET A 384 19.34 -10.01 -10.74
CA MET A 384 20.39 -9.04 -10.41
C MET A 384 21.69 -9.30 -11.20
N PRO A 385 22.25 -10.53 -11.27
CA PRO A 385 23.43 -10.80 -12.07
C PRO A 385 23.26 -10.46 -13.57
N VAL A 386 22.13 -10.78 -14.17
CA VAL A 386 21.86 -10.46 -15.58
C VAL A 386 21.76 -8.96 -15.79
N MET A 387 21.08 -8.23 -14.90
CA MET A 387 21.02 -6.78 -14.98
C MET A 387 22.39 -6.13 -14.81
N MET A 388 23.22 -6.63 -13.88
CA MET A 388 24.63 -6.18 -13.74
C MET A 388 25.44 -6.48 -14.98
N LEU A 389 25.25 -7.65 -15.61
CA LEU A 389 25.91 -7.99 -16.88
C LEU A 389 25.52 -6.98 -17.97
N ILE A 390 24.21 -6.68 -18.11
CA ILE A 390 23.74 -5.69 -19.09
C ILE A 390 24.35 -4.31 -18.80
N MET A 391 24.33 -3.85 -17.52
CA MET A 391 24.92 -2.58 -17.11
C MET A 391 26.41 -2.50 -17.47
N ASN A 392 27.18 -3.53 -17.13
CA ASN A 392 28.61 -3.57 -17.43
C ASN A 392 28.86 -3.65 -18.93
N ALA A 393 28.06 -4.44 -19.67
CA ALA A 393 28.16 -4.50 -21.13
C ALA A 393 27.86 -3.15 -21.80
N VAL A 394 26.84 -2.44 -21.34
CA VAL A 394 26.52 -1.07 -21.78
C VAL A 394 27.68 -0.14 -21.48
N SER A 395 28.27 -0.20 -20.27
CA SER A 395 29.42 0.63 -19.90
C SER A 395 30.65 0.35 -20.82
N VAL A 396 30.96 -0.92 -21.05
CA VAL A 396 32.08 -1.31 -21.95
C VAL A 396 31.80 -0.86 -23.37
N LEU A 397 30.60 -1.07 -23.91
CA LEU A 397 30.23 -0.63 -25.25
C LEU A 397 30.27 0.89 -25.38
N THR A 398 29.85 1.60 -24.35
CA THR A 398 29.89 3.07 -24.30
C THR A 398 31.34 3.58 -24.28
N ILE A 399 32.24 2.97 -23.50
CA ILE A 399 33.65 3.34 -23.48
C ILE A 399 34.28 3.02 -24.84
N TYR A 400 34.00 1.83 -25.41
CA TYR A 400 34.54 1.42 -26.69
C TYR A 400 34.10 2.35 -27.84
N SER A 401 32.79 2.59 -27.97
CA SER A 401 32.25 3.50 -29.00
C SER A 401 32.64 4.96 -28.72
N GLY A 402 32.63 5.36 -27.42
CA GLY A 402 33.04 6.69 -26.99
C GLY A 402 34.50 7.01 -27.23
N SER A 403 35.40 6.01 -27.16
CA SER A 403 36.83 6.25 -27.49
C SER A 403 37.02 6.67 -28.95
N TYR A 404 36.29 6.08 -29.88
CA TYR A 404 36.32 6.53 -31.28
C TYR A 404 35.68 7.92 -31.45
N ALA A 405 34.62 8.21 -30.72
CA ALA A 405 33.97 9.52 -30.76
C ALA A 405 34.87 10.63 -30.18
N VAL A 406 35.63 10.32 -29.14
CA VAL A 406 36.63 11.23 -28.56
C VAL A 406 37.83 11.41 -29.49
N ASP A 407 38.34 10.33 -30.08
CA ASP A 407 39.46 10.38 -31.01
C ASP A 407 39.12 11.19 -32.29
N SER A 408 37.88 11.05 -32.78
CA SER A 408 37.37 11.87 -33.89
C SER A 408 37.00 13.29 -33.50
N GLY A 409 37.03 13.64 -32.20
CA GLY A 409 36.66 14.95 -31.67
C GLY A 409 35.16 15.24 -31.63
N SER A 410 34.30 14.23 -31.85
CA SER A 410 32.84 14.43 -31.80
C SER A 410 32.28 14.50 -30.37
N MET A 411 33.04 14.00 -29.40
CA MET A 411 32.67 14.02 -27.98
C MET A 411 33.88 14.31 -27.09
N GLN A 412 33.60 14.79 -25.86
CA GLN A 412 34.61 14.89 -24.81
C GLN A 412 34.52 13.70 -23.84
N VAL A 413 35.60 13.43 -23.09
CA VAL A 413 35.67 12.28 -22.17
C VAL A 413 34.57 12.38 -21.07
N GLY A 414 34.30 13.58 -20.56
CA GLY A 414 33.25 13.79 -19.57
C GLY A 414 31.86 13.47 -20.11
N ASP A 415 31.60 13.63 -21.41
CA ASP A 415 30.32 13.30 -22.01
C ASP A 415 30.09 11.77 -22.07
N VAL A 416 31.16 11.01 -22.33
CA VAL A 416 31.12 9.55 -22.25
C VAL A 416 30.79 9.09 -20.83
N MET A 417 31.40 9.74 -19.82
CA MET A 417 31.10 9.45 -18.42
C MET A 417 29.68 9.81 -18.02
N ALA A 418 29.15 10.94 -18.49
CA ALA A 418 27.75 11.32 -18.25
C ALA A 418 26.80 10.35 -18.93
N PHE A 419 27.09 9.88 -20.15
CA PHE A 419 26.30 8.90 -20.87
C PHE A 419 26.17 7.59 -20.07
N ILE A 420 27.28 7.08 -19.52
CA ILE A 420 27.28 5.88 -18.66
C ILE A 420 26.36 6.09 -17.45
N GLN A 421 26.43 7.26 -16.79
CA GLN A 421 25.59 7.57 -15.62
C GLN A 421 24.10 7.63 -16.01
N TYR A 422 23.75 8.27 -17.13
CA TYR A 422 22.37 8.28 -17.64
C TYR A 422 21.89 6.87 -17.98
N ALA A 423 22.70 6.07 -18.67
CA ALA A 423 22.35 4.69 -18.97
C ALA A 423 22.08 3.88 -17.69
N MET A 424 22.91 4.03 -16.67
CA MET A 424 22.68 3.40 -15.34
C MET A 424 21.39 3.86 -14.69
N GLN A 425 21.07 5.16 -14.70
CA GLN A 425 19.82 5.70 -14.15
C GLN A 425 18.58 5.15 -14.88
N ILE A 426 18.63 5.07 -16.21
CA ILE A 426 17.56 4.51 -17.03
C ILE A 426 17.36 3.03 -16.69
N ILE A 427 18.43 2.22 -16.65
CA ILE A 427 18.37 0.79 -16.31
C ILE A 427 17.80 0.60 -14.91
N MET A 428 18.22 1.41 -13.92
CA MET A 428 17.68 1.38 -12.56
C MET A 428 16.20 1.73 -12.51
N SER A 429 15.72 2.65 -13.35
CA SER A 429 14.29 2.96 -13.44
C SER A 429 13.44 1.75 -13.87
N PHE A 430 13.93 0.96 -14.84
CA PHE A 430 13.28 -0.29 -15.24
C PHE A 430 13.27 -1.34 -14.12
N LEU A 431 14.35 -1.46 -13.34
CA LEU A 431 14.40 -2.34 -12.16
C LEU A 431 13.36 -1.95 -11.11
N MET A 432 13.20 -0.66 -10.86
CA MET A 432 12.19 -0.16 -9.91
C MET A 432 10.76 -0.51 -10.36
N ILE A 433 10.43 -0.32 -11.62
CA ILE A 433 9.12 -0.68 -12.20
C ILE A 433 8.86 -2.19 -12.05
N THR A 434 9.89 -2.98 -12.31
CA THR A 434 9.79 -4.44 -12.20
C THR A 434 9.52 -4.92 -10.78
N ALA A 435 10.22 -4.37 -9.78
CA ALA A 435 10.00 -4.71 -8.38
C ALA A 435 8.55 -4.45 -7.95
N MET A 436 7.93 -3.38 -8.44
CA MET A 436 6.53 -3.06 -8.17
C MET A 436 5.55 -4.00 -8.84
N SER A 437 5.87 -4.52 -10.02
CA SER A 437 5.00 -5.45 -10.75
C SER A 437 4.69 -6.75 -9.98
N ILE A 438 5.56 -7.15 -9.05
CA ILE A 438 5.35 -8.30 -8.16
C ILE A 438 4.42 -7.97 -7.00
N MET A 439 4.45 -6.75 -6.48
CA MET A 439 3.68 -6.34 -5.30
C MET A 439 2.23 -5.92 -5.64
N LEU A 440 2.03 -5.34 -6.81
CA LEU A 440 0.74 -4.80 -7.24
C LEU A 440 -0.38 -5.85 -7.33
N PRO A 441 -0.18 -7.08 -7.85
CA PRO A 441 -1.21 -8.12 -7.85
C PRO A 441 -1.69 -8.50 -6.44
N ARG A 442 -0.78 -8.61 -5.46
CA ARG A 442 -1.13 -8.92 -4.07
C ARG A 442 -2.02 -7.84 -3.46
N ALA A 443 -1.64 -6.57 -3.63
CA ALA A 443 -2.46 -5.46 -3.16
C ALA A 443 -3.83 -5.41 -3.85
N ASN A 444 -3.93 -5.81 -5.12
CA ASN A 444 -5.19 -5.86 -5.83
C ASN A 444 -6.13 -6.94 -5.28
N VAL A 445 -5.60 -8.09 -4.85
CA VAL A 445 -6.38 -9.14 -4.15
C VAL A 445 -6.90 -8.60 -2.81
N SER A 446 -6.05 -8.00 -1.98
CA SER A 446 -6.46 -7.39 -0.71
C SER A 446 -7.49 -6.28 -0.92
N ALA A 447 -7.32 -5.45 -1.94
CA ALA A 447 -8.29 -4.41 -2.31
C ALA A 447 -9.64 -4.98 -2.72
N ARG A 448 -9.67 -6.09 -3.46
CA ARG A 448 -10.92 -6.77 -3.83
C ARG A 448 -11.64 -7.32 -2.60
N ARG A 449 -10.91 -7.96 -1.67
CA ARG A 449 -11.47 -8.50 -0.43
C ARG A 449 -12.05 -7.41 0.48
N ILE A 450 -11.40 -6.25 0.55
CA ILE A 450 -11.92 -5.10 1.30
C ILE A 450 -13.16 -4.53 0.61
N ASN A 451 -13.14 -4.36 -0.71
CA ASN A 451 -14.30 -3.87 -1.46
C ASN A 451 -15.51 -4.80 -1.33
N GLU A 452 -15.29 -6.10 -1.28
CA GLU A 452 -16.36 -7.08 -1.04
C GLU A 452 -17.11 -6.79 0.27
N VAL A 453 -16.38 -6.48 1.36
CA VAL A 453 -17.01 -6.08 2.63
C VAL A 453 -17.74 -4.75 2.52
N LEU A 454 -17.10 -3.75 1.91
CA LEU A 454 -17.67 -2.40 1.81
C LEU A 454 -18.89 -2.32 0.88
N GLU A 455 -18.93 -3.15 -0.16
CA GLU A 455 -20.00 -3.22 -1.16
C GLU A 455 -21.11 -4.22 -0.77
N THR A 456 -20.91 -5.03 0.28
CA THR A 456 -21.97 -5.93 0.76
C THR A 456 -23.13 -5.10 1.29
N GLU A 457 -24.30 -5.30 0.72
CA GLU A 457 -25.53 -4.68 1.19
C GLU A 457 -25.96 -5.36 2.50
N VAL A 458 -26.41 -4.57 3.45
CA VAL A 458 -26.97 -5.07 4.72
C VAL A 458 -28.42 -5.48 4.46
N SER A 459 -28.83 -6.66 4.89
CA SER A 459 -30.19 -7.15 4.62
C SER A 459 -31.26 -6.56 5.55
N VAL A 460 -30.87 -6.16 6.77
CA VAL A 460 -31.78 -5.61 7.79
C VAL A 460 -31.50 -4.13 7.97
N HIS A 461 -32.41 -3.29 7.53
CA HIS A 461 -32.32 -1.83 7.64
C HIS A 461 -33.35 -1.27 8.60
N ASP A 462 -33.02 -0.18 9.28
CA ASP A 462 -34.00 0.60 10.01
C ASP A 462 -34.93 1.32 9.02
N PRO A 463 -36.25 1.40 9.31
CA PRO A 463 -37.17 2.12 8.45
C PRO A 463 -36.92 3.62 8.46
N GLU A 464 -37.26 4.31 7.36
CA GLU A 464 -37.12 5.76 7.27
C GLU A 464 -38.01 6.50 8.27
N ASN A 465 -39.20 5.97 8.53
CA ASN A 465 -40.18 6.51 9.48
C ASN A 465 -40.50 5.46 10.58
N PRO A 466 -39.68 5.33 11.61
CA PRO A 466 -39.83 4.30 12.62
C PRO A 466 -41.07 4.56 13.50
N VAL A 467 -41.86 3.52 13.71
CA VAL A 467 -43.04 3.52 14.62
C VAL A 467 -42.55 3.25 16.04
N GLN A 468 -43.13 3.99 16.99
CA GLN A 468 -42.93 3.75 18.42
C GLN A 468 -44.12 2.95 18.98
N PRO A 469 -43.89 1.86 19.73
CA PRO A 469 -44.95 1.15 20.41
C PRO A 469 -45.69 2.06 21.39
N SER A 470 -46.98 1.78 21.61
CA SER A 470 -47.80 2.48 22.61
C SER A 470 -47.29 2.18 24.02
N GLU A 471 -47.23 3.19 24.86
CA GLU A 471 -46.86 3.02 26.30
C GLU A 471 -47.79 2.07 27.09
N ASN A 472 -48.98 1.83 26.57
CA ASN A 472 -49.99 0.95 27.21
C ASN A 472 -49.77 -0.53 26.88
N VAL A 473 -48.96 -0.86 25.86
CA VAL A 473 -48.68 -2.25 25.44
C VAL A 473 -47.20 -2.50 25.66
N LYS A 474 -46.85 -3.24 26.69
CA LYS A 474 -45.45 -3.52 27.04
C LYS A 474 -45.25 -5.01 27.30
N GLY A 475 -44.12 -5.53 26.81
CA GLY A 475 -43.70 -6.90 27.03
C GLY A 475 -44.51 -7.93 26.24
N THR A 476 -45.13 -7.57 25.12
CA THR A 476 -45.85 -8.55 24.30
C THR A 476 -45.00 -8.99 23.09
N VAL A 477 -45.07 -10.28 22.75
CA VAL A 477 -44.44 -10.84 21.55
C VAL A 477 -45.49 -11.65 20.79
N GLU A 478 -45.68 -11.35 19.50
CA GLU A 478 -46.65 -12.03 18.64
C GLU A 478 -45.99 -12.47 17.34
N PHE A 479 -46.19 -13.71 17.00
CA PHE A 479 -45.90 -14.30 15.69
C PHE A 479 -47.21 -14.51 14.94
N ASP A 480 -47.29 -14.00 13.73
CA ASP A 480 -48.48 -14.00 12.91
C ASP A 480 -48.15 -14.61 11.55
N HIS A 481 -48.45 -15.90 11.35
CA HIS A 481 -48.17 -16.71 10.16
C HIS A 481 -46.72 -16.61 9.68
N VAL A 482 -45.74 -16.73 10.59
CA VAL A 482 -44.34 -16.52 10.32
C VAL A 482 -43.67 -17.72 9.68
N SER A 483 -43.09 -17.49 8.50
CA SER A 483 -42.16 -18.43 7.84
C SER A 483 -40.81 -17.80 7.66
N PHE A 484 -39.75 -18.61 7.72
CA PHE A 484 -38.39 -18.13 7.51
C PHE A 484 -37.49 -19.19 6.86
N ALA A 485 -36.76 -18.76 5.82
CA ALA A 485 -35.69 -19.51 5.19
C ALA A 485 -34.34 -18.76 5.32
N TYR A 486 -33.24 -19.49 5.57
CA TYR A 486 -31.92 -18.89 5.41
C TYR A 486 -31.63 -18.67 3.91
N PRO A 487 -30.94 -17.61 3.55
CA PRO A 487 -30.76 -17.19 2.14
C PRO A 487 -30.16 -18.25 1.21
N GLU A 488 -29.38 -19.18 1.75
CA GLU A 488 -28.72 -20.26 1.01
C GLU A 488 -29.45 -21.62 1.16
N ALA A 489 -30.47 -21.67 2.02
CA ALA A 489 -31.32 -22.87 2.15
C ALA A 489 -32.47 -22.80 1.13
N GLY A 490 -32.64 -23.83 0.33
CA GLY A 490 -33.72 -23.90 -0.65
C GLY A 490 -35.12 -24.09 -0.04
N GLU A 491 -35.22 -24.32 1.29
CA GLU A 491 -36.45 -24.65 2.01
C GLU A 491 -36.58 -23.81 3.29
N ASN A 492 -37.81 -23.63 3.76
CA ASN A 492 -38.12 -22.95 5.00
C ASN A 492 -37.61 -23.76 6.21
N VAL A 493 -36.94 -23.11 7.13
CA VAL A 493 -36.51 -23.70 8.41
C VAL A 493 -37.65 -23.66 9.44
N ILE A 494 -38.53 -22.67 9.33
CA ILE A 494 -39.79 -22.58 10.07
C ILE A 494 -40.88 -22.16 9.12
N THR A 495 -42.09 -22.74 9.29
CA THR A 495 -43.22 -22.55 8.38
C THR A 495 -44.49 -22.32 9.18
N ASP A 496 -45.19 -21.22 8.87
CA ASP A 496 -46.52 -20.86 9.37
C ASP A 496 -46.67 -20.92 10.92
N ILE A 497 -45.74 -20.31 11.63
CA ILE A 497 -45.76 -20.26 13.10
C ILE A 497 -46.59 -19.07 13.57
N SER A 498 -47.61 -19.35 14.38
CA SER A 498 -48.50 -18.33 14.99
C SER A 498 -48.66 -18.58 16.46
N PHE A 499 -48.24 -17.61 17.32
CA PHE A 499 -48.47 -17.63 18.74
C PHE A 499 -48.35 -16.23 19.34
N LYS A 500 -48.87 -16.03 20.54
CA LYS A 500 -48.75 -14.79 21.30
C LYS A 500 -48.30 -15.05 22.73
N ALA A 501 -47.30 -14.26 23.18
CA ALA A 501 -46.88 -14.17 24.55
C ALA A 501 -47.34 -12.83 25.13
N GLU A 502 -48.07 -12.87 26.22
CA GLU A 502 -48.56 -11.67 26.92
C GLU A 502 -47.60 -11.27 28.03
N LYS A 503 -47.71 -10.02 28.49
CA LYS A 503 -46.89 -9.50 29.58
C LYS A 503 -46.95 -10.39 30.83
N GLY A 504 -45.78 -10.78 31.35
CA GLY A 504 -45.63 -11.62 32.54
C GLY A 504 -45.76 -13.13 32.27
N GLU A 505 -46.08 -13.56 31.02
CA GLU A 505 -46.14 -14.97 30.67
C GLU A 505 -44.73 -15.57 30.43
N THR A 506 -44.61 -16.84 30.82
CA THR A 506 -43.46 -17.66 30.45
C THR A 506 -43.83 -18.59 29.30
N VAL A 507 -43.28 -18.34 28.11
CA VAL A 507 -43.46 -19.18 26.94
C VAL A 507 -42.21 -20.03 26.72
N ALA A 508 -42.36 -21.34 26.76
CA ALA A 508 -41.27 -22.28 26.48
C ALA A 508 -41.34 -22.80 25.08
N ILE A 509 -40.20 -23.04 24.44
CA ILE A 509 -40.09 -23.61 23.10
C ILE A 509 -39.30 -24.91 23.21
N ILE A 510 -39.86 -26.02 22.77
CA ILE A 510 -39.25 -27.35 22.78
C ILE A 510 -39.40 -28.03 21.43
N GLY A 511 -38.54 -28.99 21.12
CA GLY A 511 -38.57 -29.80 19.91
C GLY A 511 -37.21 -30.50 19.69
N SER A 512 -37.16 -31.36 18.68
CA SER A 512 -35.94 -32.07 18.28
C SER A 512 -34.80 -31.14 17.90
N THR A 513 -33.55 -31.66 17.89
CA THR A 513 -32.40 -30.91 17.39
C THR A 513 -32.61 -30.60 15.90
N GLY A 514 -32.45 -29.34 15.51
CA GLY A 514 -32.70 -28.90 14.12
C GLY A 514 -34.14 -28.44 13.83
N SER A 515 -35.10 -28.55 14.77
CA SER A 515 -36.49 -28.13 14.55
C SER A 515 -36.75 -26.62 14.42
N GLY A 516 -35.69 -25.75 14.38
CA GLY A 516 -35.86 -24.32 14.14
C GLY A 516 -36.00 -23.44 15.42
N LYS A 517 -35.84 -23.98 16.62
CA LYS A 517 -36.01 -23.24 17.91
C LYS A 517 -35.21 -21.96 18.00
N SER A 518 -33.90 -22.04 17.84
CA SER A 518 -33.00 -20.84 17.89
C SER A 518 -33.26 -19.90 16.72
N THR A 519 -33.68 -20.43 15.55
CA THR A 519 -34.08 -19.62 14.41
C THR A 519 -35.30 -18.77 14.76
N LEU A 520 -36.30 -19.37 15.38
CA LEU A 520 -37.54 -18.68 15.77
C LEU A 520 -37.24 -17.50 16.71
N ILE A 521 -36.50 -17.73 17.79
CA ILE A 521 -36.23 -16.66 18.77
C ILE A 521 -35.29 -15.58 18.23
N ASN A 522 -34.47 -15.87 17.21
CA ASN A 522 -33.58 -14.88 16.57
C ASN A 522 -34.33 -13.85 15.71
N LEU A 523 -35.60 -14.12 15.36
CA LEU A 523 -36.44 -13.16 14.67
C LEU A 523 -36.96 -12.05 15.61
N ILE A 524 -37.08 -12.31 16.93
CA ILE A 524 -37.60 -11.36 17.91
C ILE A 524 -36.65 -10.14 18.05
N PRO A 525 -35.31 -10.29 18.28
CA PRO A 525 -34.37 -9.17 18.32
C PRO A 525 -34.01 -8.65 16.92
N ARG A 526 -34.74 -9.13 15.90
CA ARG A 526 -34.50 -8.78 14.49
C ARG A 526 -33.07 -8.99 14.05
N PHE A 527 -32.52 -10.21 14.33
CA PHE A 527 -31.22 -10.63 13.75
C PHE A 527 -31.39 -11.06 12.29
N TYR A 528 -32.63 -11.43 11.93
CA TYR A 528 -33.14 -11.69 10.59
C TYR A 528 -34.56 -11.13 10.48
N ASP A 529 -34.99 -10.76 9.29
CA ASP A 529 -36.39 -10.47 9.00
C ASP A 529 -37.12 -11.75 8.56
N ALA A 530 -38.36 -11.93 8.95
CA ALA A 530 -39.19 -13.05 8.51
C ALA A 530 -39.37 -13.01 6.98
N THR A 531 -39.41 -14.20 6.35
CA THR A 531 -39.64 -14.34 4.91
C THR A 531 -41.12 -14.07 4.59
N GLU A 532 -42.01 -14.60 5.43
CA GLU A 532 -43.46 -14.40 5.35
C GLU A 532 -44.03 -14.16 6.74
N GLY A 533 -45.19 -13.52 6.81
CA GLY A 533 -45.84 -13.16 8.06
C GLY A 533 -45.21 -11.96 8.75
N SER A 534 -45.52 -11.79 10.03
CA SER A 534 -45.00 -10.68 10.84
C SER A 534 -44.65 -11.12 12.26
N VAL A 535 -43.55 -10.55 12.81
CA VAL A 535 -43.15 -10.65 14.20
C VAL A 535 -43.39 -9.30 14.82
N LYS A 536 -44.24 -9.25 15.88
CA LYS A 536 -44.60 -7.99 16.55
C LYS A 536 -44.05 -8.00 17.96
N VAL A 537 -43.50 -6.86 18.39
CA VAL A 537 -43.07 -6.55 19.75
C VAL A 537 -43.86 -5.35 20.19
N ASP A 538 -44.56 -5.48 21.33
CA ASP A 538 -45.46 -4.44 21.88
C ASP A 538 -46.52 -3.99 20.86
N GLY A 539 -47.03 -4.95 20.07
CA GLY A 539 -48.05 -4.73 19.04
C GLY A 539 -47.59 -4.09 17.72
N VAL A 540 -46.31 -3.80 17.58
CA VAL A 540 -45.72 -3.21 16.38
C VAL A 540 -44.79 -4.21 15.68
N ASP A 541 -44.89 -4.32 14.36
CA ASP A 541 -43.98 -5.17 13.57
C ASP A 541 -42.52 -4.70 13.78
N VAL A 542 -41.62 -5.64 14.07
CA VAL A 542 -40.21 -5.35 14.29
C VAL A 542 -39.54 -4.67 13.10
N ARG A 543 -40.09 -4.83 11.89
CA ARG A 543 -39.61 -4.18 10.65
C ARG A 543 -39.95 -2.69 10.61
N GLU A 544 -41.00 -2.27 11.31
CA GLU A 544 -41.41 -0.87 11.39
C GLU A 544 -40.71 -0.10 12.53
N MET A 545 -40.02 -0.81 13.42
CA MET A 545 -39.24 -0.22 14.53
C MET A 545 -37.77 -0.12 14.14
N THR A 546 -37.02 0.79 14.81
CA THR A 546 -35.56 0.73 14.75
C THR A 546 -35.05 -0.50 15.50
N GLN A 547 -33.97 -1.13 14.98
CA GLN A 547 -33.34 -2.28 15.63
C GLN A 547 -32.96 -1.97 17.10
N LYS A 548 -32.51 -0.72 17.35
CA LYS A 548 -32.19 -0.27 18.69
C LYS A 548 -33.42 -0.31 19.61
N ASN A 549 -34.54 0.19 19.12
CA ASN A 549 -35.79 0.26 19.92
C ASN A 549 -36.31 -1.16 20.25
N VAL A 550 -36.26 -2.10 19.31
CA VAL A 550 -36.59 -3.50 19.56
C VAL A 550 -35.66 -4.11 20.59
N ARG A 551 -34.34 -3.97 20.37
CA ARG A 551 -33.32 -4.58 21.23
C ARG A 551 -33.23 -3.96 22.63
N ASP A 552 -33.54 -2.69 22.77
CA ASP A 552 -33.57 -2.03 24.11
C ASP A 552 -34.60 -2.69 25.05
N ARG A 553 -35.68 -3.26 24.51
CA ARG A 553 -36.75 -3.97 25.27
C ARG A 553 -36.39 -5.41 25.60
N ILE A 554 -35.36 -5.98 25.00
CA ILE A 554 -35.07 -7.41 25.08
C ILE A 554 -33.77 -7.65 25.87
N GLY A 555 -33.81 -8.55 26.84
CA GLY A 555 -32.66 -9.16 27.49
C GLY A 555 -32.39 -10.54 26.86
N TYR A 556 -31.38 -10.63 26.01
CA TYR A 556 -31.05 -11.85 25.26
C TYR A 556 -29.85 -12.60 25.87
N VAL A 557 -30.06 -13.88 26.17
CA VAL A 557 -29.01 -14.78 26.69
C VAL A 557 -28.81 -15.90 25.66
N PRO A 558 -27.66 -15.91 24.94
CA PRO A 558 -27.39 -16.90 23.92
C PRO A 558 -27.05 -18.27 24.52
N GLN A 559 -27.18 -19.31 23.71
CA GLN A 559 -26.87 -20.70 24.09
C GLN A 559 -25.44 -20.86 24.65
N LYS A 560 -24.47 -20.18 24.03
CA LYS A 560 -23.09 -20.13 24.54
C LYS A 560 -22.85 -18.76 25.16
N GLY A 561 -22.60 -18.71 26.47
CA GLY A 561 -22.25 -17.48 27.16
C GLY A 561 -20.99 -16.83 26.59
N VAL A 562 -21.12 -15.61 26.08
CA VAL A 562 -20.02 -14.81 25.53
C VAL A 562 -19.65 -13.70 26.50
N LEU A 563 -18.38 -13.68 26.94
CA LEU A 563 -17.85 -12.63 27.80
C LEU A 563 -16.76 -11.84 27.06
N PHE A 564 -16.73 -10.54 27.35
CA PHE A 564 -15.74 -9.62 26.82
C PHE A 564 -14.56 -9.46 27.79
N SER A 565 -13.38 -9.17 27.25
CA SER A 565 -12.22 -8.80 28.06
C SER A 565 -12.54 -7.57 28.91
N GLY A 566 -12.21 -7.62 30.18
CA GLY A 566 -12.54 -6.56 31.14
C GLY A 566 -12.69 -7.14 32.54
N THR A 567 -13.69 -6.72 33.30
CA THR A 567 -13.98 -7.23 34.64
C THR A 567 -15.34 -7.94 34.69
N ILE A 568 -15.62 -8.67 35.76
CA ILE A 568 -16.97 -9.23 35.99
C ILE A 568 -18.01 -8.10 35.98
N ASP A 569 -17.75 -7.00 36.70
CA ASP A 569 -18.62 -5.83 36.73
C ASP A 569 -18.91 -5.25 35.35
N SER A 570 -17.86 -5.03 34.53
CA SER A 570 -18.00 -4.49 33.16
C SER A 570 -18.80 -5.43 32.25
N ASN A 571 -18.71 -6.74 32.45
CA ASN A 571 -19.48 -7.72 31.71
C ASN A 571 -20.97 -7.72 32.10
N ILE A 572 -21.30 -7.55 33.37
CA ILE A 572 -22.70 -7.44 33.84
C ILE A 572 -23.32 -6.12 33.35
N ARG A 573 -22.59 -5.01 33.44
CA ARG A 573 -23.04 -3.70 32.95
C ARG A 573 -23.14 -3.54 31.44
N TYR A 574 -22.67 -4.51 30.68
CA TYR A 574 -22.56 -4.39 29.22
C TYR A 574 -23.89 -4.09 28.50
N GLY A 575 -25.02 -4.50 29.09
CA GLY A 575 -26.36 -4.33 28.49
C GLY A 575 -26.88 -2.89 28.43
N LYS A 576 -26.35 -1.97 29.26
CA LYS A 576 -26.81 -0.58 29.34
C LYS A 576 -25.68 0.32 29.87
N THR A 577 -25.63 1.56 29.41
CA THR A 577 -24.52 2.49 29.71
C THR A 577 -24.40 2.81 31.21
N GLU A 578 -25.54 3.00 31.90
CA GLU A 578 -25.56 3.34 33.32
C GLU A 578 -26.43 2.33 34.08
N ILE A 579 -25.78 1.46 34.82
CA ILE A 579 -26.43 0.50 35.70
C ILE A 579 -25.93 0.75 37.14
N PRO A 580 -26.80 1.03 38.13
CA PRO A 580 -26.40 1.22 39.51
C PRO A 580 -25.70 -0.02 40.08
N GLU A 581 -24.82 0.18 41.06
CA GLU A 581 -24.07 -0.90 41.71
C GLU A 581 -24.99 -1.94 42.37
N ASP A 582 -26.04 -1.48 42.99
CA ASP A 582 -27.03 -2.35 43.64
C ASP A 582 -27.77 -3.23 42.64
N ALA A 583 -28.07 -2.69 41.43
CA ALA A 583 -28.68 -3.47 40.35
C ALA A 583 -27.70 -4.55 39.82
N VAL A 584 -26.40 -4.27 39.74
CA VAL A 584 -25.38 -5.26 39.39
C VAL A 584 -25.32 -6.38 40.41
N LYS A 585 -25.30 -6.04 41.71
CA LYS A 585 -25.30 -7.03 42.80
C LYS A 585 -26.57 -7.86 42.81
N LYS A 586 -27.72 -7.24 42.62
CA LYS A 586 -29.01 -7.93 42.54
C LYS A 586 -29.08 -8.87 41.34
N ALA A 587 -28.60 -8.43 40.17
CA ALA A 587 -28.54 -9.27 38.97
C ALA A 587 -27.62 -10.49 39.16
N ALA A 588 -26.50 -10.28 39.84
CA ALA A 588 -25.57 -11.38 40.16
C ALA A 588 -26.17 -12.37 41.16
N GLU A 589 -26.93 -11.87 42.15
CA GLU A 589 -27.66 -12.69 43.14
C GLU A 589 -28.71 -13.58 42.43
N VAL A 590 -29.60 -12.94 41.66
CA VAL A 590 -30.64 -13.67 40.89
C VAL A 590 -30.04 -14.70 39.95
N ALA A 591 -28.94 -14.35 39.25
CA ALA A 591 -28.23 -15.24 38.37
C ALA A 591 -27.38 -16.32 39.10
N GLN A 592 -27.45 -16.42 40.43
CA GLN A 592 -26.66 -17.32 41.27
C GLN A 592 -25.15 -17.17 41.02
N ALA A 593 -24.71 -15.96 40.68
CA ALA A 593 -23.31 -15.70 40.36
C ALA A 593 -22.50 -15.22 41.57
N THR A 594 -23.16 -14.70 42.62
CA THR A 594 -22.52 -14.12 43.81
C THR A 594 -21.60 -15.11 44.53
N GLU A 595 -22.02 -16.38 44.63
CA GLU A 595 -21.22 -17.43 45.28
C GLU A 595 -19.80 -17.53 44.70
N PHE A 596 -19.68 -17.68 43.39
CA PHE A 596 -18.36 -17.80 42.78
C PHE A 596 -17.63 -16.44 42.66
N ILE A 597 -18.36 -15.31 42.56
CA ILE A 597 -17.77 -13.96 42.54
C ILE A 597 -17.06 -13.71 43.88
N ASP A 598 -17.70 -14.04 44.99
CA ASP A 598 -17.14 -13.83 46.32
C ASP A 598 -15.94 -14.72 46.64
N THR A 599 -15.77 -15.84 45.95
CA THR A 599 -14.54 -16.66 46.03
C THR A 599 -13.32 -16.03 45.32
N LYS A 600 -13.54 -15.01 44.49
CA LYS A 600 -12.44 -14.38 43.78
C LYS A 600 -11.82 -13.27 44.63
N PRO A 601 -10.46 -13.11 44.61
CA PRO A 601 -9.77 -12.09 45.42
C PRO A 601 -10.29 -10.66 45.18
N GLU A 602 -10.57 -10.32 43.93
CA GLU A 602 -11.01 -8.98 43.51
C GLU A 602 -12.54 -8.88 43.29
N ARG A 603 -13.30 -9.94 43.61
CA ARG A 603 -14.76 -10.01 43.48
C ARG A 603 -15.23 -9.51 42.09
N TYR A 604 -16.10 -8.48 42.04
CA TYR A 604 -16.61 -7.89 40.80
C TYR A 604 -15.53 -7.24 39.91
N LYS A 605 -14.36 -6.88 40.47
CA LYS A 605 -13.25 -6.30 39.74
C LYS A 605 -12.34 -7.39 39.13
N THR A 606 -12.60 -8.66 39.41
CA THR A 606 -11.81 -9.79 38.85
C THR A 606 -11.75 -9.72 37.32
N PRO A 607 -10.56 -9.75 36.72
CA PRO A 607 -10.40 -9.66 35.28
C PRO A 607 -10.97 -10.89 34.57
N ILE A 608 -11.67 -10.65 33.48
CA ILE A 608 -12.14 -11.66 32.53
C ILE A 608 -11.24 -11.60 31.31
N ALA A 609 -10.61 -12.75 31.01
CA ALA A 609 -9.78 -12.92 29.82
C ALA A 609 -10.64 -12.96 28.55
N GLN A 610 -10.01 -12.84 27.39
CA GLN A 610 -10.66 -12.88 26.08
C GLN A 610 -11.54 -14.13 25.92
N GLY A 611 -12.81 -13.93 25.58
CA GLY A 611 -13.79 -15.00 25.45
C GLY A 611 -14.10 -15.73 26.79
N GLY A 612 -13.68 -15.18 27.93
CA GLY A 612 -13.90 -15.76 29.25
C GLY A 612 -13.12 -17.06 29.47
N SER A 613 -11.93 -17.22 28.88
CA SER A 613 -11.15 -18.45 28.97
C SER A 613 -10.72 -18.83 30.41
N ASN A 614 -10.76 -17.89 31.34
CA ASN A 614 -10.43 -18.06 32.76
C ASN A 614 -11.64 -18.35 33.67
N VAL A 615 -12.82 -18.58 33.10
CA VAL A 615 -14.04 -18.95 33.85
C VAL A 615 -14.69 -20.20 33.22
N SER A 616 -15.38 -21.01 34.03
CA SER A 616 -16.05 -22.22 33.57
C SER A 616 -17.27 -21.90 32.70
N GLY A 617 -17.77 -22.90 31.93
CA GLY A 617 -18.97 -22.75 31.10
C GLY A 617 -20.18 -22.30 31.88
N GLY A 618 -20.46 -22.90 33.04
CA GLY A 618 -21.55 -22.50 33.91
C GLY A 618 -21.38 -21.10 34.51
N GLN A 619 -20.14 -20.67 34.83
CA GLN A 619 -19.87 -19.30 35.27
C GLN A 619 -20.10 -18.29 34.15
N LYS A 620 -19.67 -18.60 32.91
CA LYS A 620 -19.99 -17.74 31.74
C LYS A 620 -21.47 -17.57 31.55
N GLN A 621 -22.22 -18.65 31.68
CA GLN A 621 -23.66 -18.62 31.49
C GLN A 621 -24.34 -17.78 32.58
N ARG A 622 -23.97 -17.97 33.86
CA ARG A 622 -24.50 -17.15 34.98
C ARG A 622 -24.18 -15.67 34.79
N LEU A 623 -22.98 -15.30 34.34
CA LEU A 623 -22.65 -13.90 34.07
C LEU A 623 -23.42 -13.34 32.84
N SER A 624 -23.70 -14.17 31.82
CA SER A 624 -24.55 -13.76 30.69
C SER A 624 -26.00 -13.55 31.10
N ILE A 625 -26.52 -14.37 32.02
CA ILE A 625 -27.84 -14.22 32.61
C ILE A 625 -27.86 -12.94 33.50
N ALA A 626 -26.84 -12.73 34.33
CA ALA A 626 -26.71 -11.50 35.14
C ALA A 626 -26.71 -10.23 34.30
N ARG A 627 -26.05 -10.26 33.12
CA ARG A 627 -26.06 -9.16 32.15
C ARG A 627 -27.46 -8.85 31.62
N ALA A 628 -28.23 -9.87 31.27
CA ALA A 628 -29.61 -9.68 30.82
C ALA A 628 -30.51 -9.12 31.92
N ILE A 629 -30.37 -9.63 33.14
CA ILE A 629 -31.14 -9.16 34.33
C ILE A 629 -30.76 -7.71 34.67
N ALA A 630 -29.48 -7.36 34.67
CA ALA A 630 -29.01 -6.01 35.00
C ALA A 630 -29.51 -4.94 34.01
N LYS A 631 -29.87 -5.33 32.80
CA LYS A 631 -30.46 -4.45 31.79
C LYS A 631 -31.89 -4.04 32.13
N ASP A 632 -32.62 -4.86 32.92
CA ASP A 632 -34.01 -4.70 33.31
C ASP A 632 -34.98 -4.53 32.12
N PRO A 633 -35.03 -5.52 31.22
CA PRO A 633 -35.82 -5.47 29.98
C PRO A 633 -37.28 -5.88 30.21
N GLU A 634 -38.16 -5.53 29.27
CA GLU A 634 -39.58 -5.94 29.24
C GLU A 634 -39.74 -7.40 28.79
N ILE A 635 -38.79 -7.93 28.04
CA ILE A 635 -38.81 -9.28 27.45
C ILE A 635 -37.48 -9.96 27.71
N PHE A 636 -37.49 -11.15 28.30
CA PHE A 636 -36.29 -12.01 28.41
C PHE A 636 -36.34 -13.14 27.40
N ILE A 637 -35.24 -13.41 26.74
CA ILE A 637 -35.06 -14.53 25.83
C ILE A 637 -33.85 -15.35 26.29
N PHE A 638 -34.09 -16.63 26.59
CA PHE A 638 -33.06 -17.60 27.00
C PHE A 638 -32.96 -18.71 25.98
N ASP A 639 -31.86 -18.74 25.23
CA ASP A 639 -31.58 -19.79 24.25
C ASP A 639 -30.79 -20.92 24.89
N ASP A 640 -31.46 -21.99 25.33
CA ASP A 640 -30.87 -23.19 25.98
C ASP A 640 -29.84 -22.84 27.06
N SER A 641 -30.10 -21.75 27.81
CA SER A 641 -29.13 -21.07 28.66
C SER A 641 -28.91 -21.80 29.99
N PHE A 642 -29.69 -22.82 30.32
CA PHE A 642 -29.64 -23.56 31.56
C PHE A 642 -28.92 -24.90 31.46
N SER A 643 -28.69 -25.41 30.25
CA SER A 643 -28.12 -26.72 30.02
C SER A 643 -26.70 -26.91 30.54
N ALA A 644 -25.91 -25.83 30.65
CA ALA A 644 -24.54 -25.84 31.16
C ALA A 644 -24.44 -25.76 32.70
N LEU A 645 -25.57 -25.71 33.42
CA LEU A 645 -25.62 -25.57 34.87
C LEU A 645 -25.85 -26.95 35.52
N ASP A 646 -25.33 -27.12 36.72
CA ASP A 646 -25.67 -28.27 37.56
C ASP A 646 -27.13 -28.16 38.06
N PHE A 647 -27.72 -29.31 38.37
CA PHE A 647 -29.15 -29.42 38.70
C PHE A 647 -29.60 -28.50 39.87
N LYS A 648 -28.77 -28.37 40.90
CA LYS A 648 -29.07 -27.54 42.08
C LYS A 648 -29.06 -26.07 41.74
N THR A 649 -28.03 -25.62 41.06
CA THR A 649 -27.89 -24.23 40.60
C THR A 649 -29.00 -23.87 39.61
N ASP A 650 -29.32 -24.74 38.65
CA ASP A 650 -30.42 -24.55 37.70
C ASP A 650 -31.77 -24.38 38.39
N SER A 651 -32.11 -25.27 39.33
CA SER A 651 -33.39 -25.19 40.06
C SER A 651 -33.50 -23.90 40.87
N THR A 652 -32.41 -23.50 41.60
CA THR A 652 -32.40 -22.29 42.41
C THR A 652 -32.47 -21.03 41.54
N LEU A 653 -31.72 -21.00 40.46
CA LEU A 653 -31.74 -19.90 39.52
C LEU A 653 -33.13 -19.70 38.90
N ARG A 654 -33.76 -20.75 38.38
CA ARG A 654 -35.10 -20.65 37.80
C ARG A 654 -36.16 -20.15 38.80
N LYS A 655 -36.08 -20.57 40.06
CA LYS A 655 -36.97 -20.07 41.10
C LYS A 655 -36.77 -18.57 41.34
N ALA A 656 -35.51 -18.11 41.47
CA ALA A 656 -35.17 -16.70 41.64
C ALA A 656 -35.53 -15.88 40.37
N LEU A 657 -35.31 -16.42 39.20
CA LEU A 657 -35.64 -15.79 37.93
C LEU A 657 -37.17 -15.60 37.77
N LYS A 658 -37.97 -16.63 38.04
CA LYS A 658 -39.45 -16.58 37.99
C LYS A 658 -40.00 -15.49 38.91
N GLU A 659 -39.41 -15.31 40.07
CA GLU A 659 -39.82 -14.25 40.99
C GLU A 659 -39.44 -12.86 40.47
N TYR A 660 -38.24 -12.72 39.88
CA TYR A 660 -37.76 -11.45 39.34
C TYR A 660 -38.51 -11.04 38.05
N THR A 661 -38.88 -12.00 37.19
CA THR A 661 -39.46 -11.73 35.86
C THR A 661 -41.01 -11.70 35.87
N LYS A 662 -41.68 -11.62 37.03
CA LYS A 662 -43.15 -11.63 37.11
C LYS A 662 -43.84 -10.55 36.26
N GLU A 663 -43.23 -9.39 36.10
CA GLU A 663 -43.72 -8.27 35.31
C GLU A 663 -43.17 -8.24 33.88
N ALA A 664 -42.28 -9.18 33.50
CA ALA A 664 -41.64 -9.26 32.21
C ALA A 664 -42.00 -10.56 31.53
N THR A 665 -42.10 -10.54 30.21
CA THR A 665 -42.33 -11.75 29.40
C THR A 665 -41.07 -12.55 29.27
N THR A 666 -41.15 -13.85 29.47
CA THR A 666 -40.00 -14.73 29.43
C THR A 666 -40.18 -15.80 28.35
N ILE A 667 -39.26 -15.82 27.36
CA ILE A 667 -39.22 -16.82 26.28
C ILE A 667 -38.04 -17.73 26.55
N ILE A 668 -38.27 -19.04 26.72
CA ILE A 668 -37.24 -20.03 27.05
C ILE A 668 -37.18 -21.10 25.98
N VAL A 669 -36.06 -21.21 25.26
CA VAL A 669 -35.75 -22.42 24.50
C VAL A 669 -35.10 -23.43 25.43
N ALA A 670 -35.64 -24.62 25.50
CA ALA A 670 -35.10 -25.69 26.31
C ALA A 670 -35.05 -27.01 25.59
N GLN A 671 -34.09 -27.86 25.99
CA GLN A 671 -33.98 -29.25 25.55
C GLN A 671 -34.48 -30.20 26.63
N ARG A 672 -34.61 -29.72 27.90
CA ARG A 672 -35.03 -30.52 29.04
C ARG A 672 -36.50 -30.19 29.41
N ILE A 673 -37.33 -31.21 29.55
CA ILE A 673 -38.71 -31.08 29.97
C ILE A 673 -38.78 -30.44 31.37
N SER A 674 -37.91 -30.89 32.29
CA SER A 674 -37.85 -30.35 33.68
C SER A 674 -37.67 -28.82 33.74
N THR A 675 -37.13 -28.21 32.69
CA THR A 675 -36.96 -26.74 32.61
C THR A 675 -38.27 -26.01 32.32
N ILE A 676 -39.21 -26.66 31.64
CA ILE A 676 -40.41 -26.02 31.06
C ILE A 676 -41.72 -26.49 31.66
N LEU A 677 -41.72 -27.44 32.59
CA LEU A 677 -42.92 -27.98 33.21
C LEU A 677 -43.90 -26.92 33.73
N ASN A 678 -43.33 -25.81 34.26
CA ASN A 678 -44.08 -24.72 34.89
C ASN A 678 -44.23 -23.49 33.96
N ALA A 679 -44.03 -23.63 32.68
CA ALA A 679 -44.30 -22.58 31.71
C ALA A 679 -45.79 -22.40 31.50
N ASP A 680 -46.26 -21.16 31.31
CA ASP A 680 -47.66 -20.87 31.05
C ASP A 680 -48.13 -21.40 29.71
N LYS A 681 -47.24 -21.33 28.70
CA LYS A 681 -47.41 -21.91 27.38
C LYS A 681 -46.13 -22.64 26.92
N ILE A 682 -46.27 -23.79 26.33
CA ILE A 682 -45.21 -24.54 25.72
C ILE A 682 -45.54 -24.69 24.22
N LEU A 683 -44.64 -24.18 23.39
CA LEU A 683 -44.67 -24.33 21.93
C LEU A 683 -43.82 -25.54 21.54
N VAL A 684 -44.40 -26.50 20.88
CA VAL A 684 -43.72 -27.72 20.40
C VAL A 684 -43.43 -27.56 18.92
N LEU A 685 -42.13 -27.58 18.59
CA LEU A 685 -41.70 -27.54 17.20
C LEU A 685 -41.24 -28.91 16.73
N ASP A 686 -41.71 -29.30 15.56
CA ASP A 686 -41.28 -30.51 14.88
C ASP A 686 -41.07 -30.20 13.39
N ASP A 687 -39.85 -30.46 12.91
CA ASP A 687 -39.42 -30.22 11.52
C ASP A 687 -39.88 -28.85 10.95
N GLY A 688 -39.67 -27.80 11.72
CA GLY A 688 -39.99 -26.41 11.34
C GLY A 688 -41.47 -26.02 11.48
N HIS A 689 -42.36 -26.94 11.89
CA HIS A 689 -43.79 -26.68 12.08
C HIS A 689 -44.18 -26.68 13.55
N MET A 690 -45.28 -26.01 13.86
CA MET A 690 -45.86 -26.06 15.18
C MET A 690 -46.69 -27.31 15.37
N ALA A 691 -46.16 -28.28 16.11
CA ALA A 691 -46.88 -29.53 16.42
C ALA A 691 -47.93 -29.37 17.51
N GLY A 692 -47.80 -28.37 18.36
CA GLY A 692 -48.78 -28.06 19.42
C GLY A 692 -48.39 -26.86 20.28
N ILE A 693 -49.37 -26.26 20.91
CA ILE A 693 -49.19 -25.19 21.91
C ILE A 693 -50.19 -25.38 23.04
N GLY A 694 -49.72 -25.18 24.30
CA GLY A 694 -50.54 -25.30 25.49
C GLY A 694 -49.73 -25.49 26.74
N SER A 695 -50.38 -25.73 27.86
CA SER A 695 -49.70 -26.08 29.13
C SER A 695 -49.21 -27.55 29.06
N HIS A 696 -48.26 -27.88 29.96
CA HIS A 696 -47.74 -29.26 30.07
C HIS A 696 -48.86 -30.31 30.11
N LYS A 697 -49.92 -30.07 30.93
CA LYS A 697 -51.04 -30.99 31.10
C LYS A 697 -51.89 -31.14 29.86
N GLU A 698 -52.06 -30.09 29.09
CA GLU A 698 -52.82 -30.11 27.85
C GLU A 698 -52.02 -30.84 26.75
N LEU A 699 -50.72 -30.53 26.61
CA LEU A 699 -49.88 -31.15 25.60
C LEU A 699 -49.61 -32.64 25.83
N MET A 700 -49.52 -33.08 27.08
CA MET A 700 -49.47 -34.51 27.37
C MET A 700 -50.68 -35.31 26.85
N LYS A 701 -51.84 -34.64 26.68
CA LYS A 701 -53.06 -35.25 26.15
C LYS A 701 -53.24 -35.05 24.65
N SER A 702 -52.83 -33.89 24.13
CA SER A 702 -53.17 -33.46 22.78
C SER A 702 -52.00 -33.54 21.77
N CYS A 703 -50.74 -33.58 22.21
CA CYS A 703 -49.58 -33.54 21.33
C CYS A 703 -48.71 -34.80 21.48
N GLU A 704 -48.76 -35.66 20.50
CA GLU A 704 -47.93 -36.90 20.49
C GLU A 704 -46.45 -36.63 20.55
N VAL A 705 -45.91 -35.65 19.77
CA VAL A 705 -44.52 -35.26 19.74
C VAL A 705 -44.05 -34.82 21.13
N TYR A 706 -44.85 -33.99 21.82
CA TYR A 706 -44.53 -33.56 23.19
C TYR A 706 -44.47 -34.74 24.15
N ARG A 707 -45.44 -35.64 24.09
CA ARG A 707 -45.52 -36.82 24.95
C ARG A 707 -44.29 -37.72 24.77
N GLN A 708 -43.89 -37.97 23.54
CA GLN A 708 -42.70 -38.74 23.23
C GLN A 708 -41.41 -38.10 23.81
N ILE A 709 -41.24 -36.79 23.63
CA ILE A 709 -40.13 -36.05 24.22
C ILE A 709 -40.15 -36.13 25.74
N ALA A 710 -41.33 -35.97 26.37
CA ALA A 710 -41.46 -35.98 27.81
C ALA A 710 -41.18 -37.36 28.43
N MET A 711 -41.75 -38.43 27.84
CA MET A 711 -41.53 -39.80 28.29
C MET A 711 -40.09 -40.30 28.06
N SER A 712 -39.38 -39.71 27.10
CA SER A 712 -37.96 -40.04 26.90
C SER A 712 -37.02 -39.46 27.96
N GLN A 713 -37.48 -38.47 28.76
CA GLN A 713 -36.64 -37.72 29.71
C GLN A 713 -37.04 -37.91 31.19
N LEU A 714 -38.32 -38.16 31.45
CA LEU A 714 -38.85 -38.24 32.81
C LEU A 714 -39.68 -39.53 32.97
N SER A 715 -39.75 -40.07 34.19
CA SER A 715 -40.61 -41.19 34.53
C SER A 715 -42.08 -40.76 34.59
N GLU A 716 -42.98 -41.73 34.46
CA GLU A 716 -44.44 -41.44 34.57
C GLU A 716 -44.83 -40.80 35.87
N GLU A 717 -44.14 -41.12 36.99
CA GLU A 717 -44.32 -40.49 38.29
C GLU A 717 -43.90 -39.04 38.35
N GLU A 718 -42.89 -38.64 37.58
CA GLU A 718 -42.40 -37.24 37.51
C GLU A 718 -43.19 -36.37 36.52
N LEU A 719 -43.98 -37.02 35.63
CA LEU A 719 -44.83 -36.34 34.64
C LEU A 719 -46.26 -36.12 35.14
N ALA A 720 -46.69 -36.77 36.24
CA ALA A 720 -48.03 -36.65 36.84
C ALA A 720 -48.12 -35.38 37.75
#